data_b18ef39a900c8499de582b03c87f21e5
#
_entry.id   b18ef39a900c8499de582b03c87f21e5
#
_cell.length_a   1.000
_cell.length_b   1.000
_cell.length_c   1.000
_cell.angle_alpha   90.00
_cell.angle_beta   90.00
_cell.angle_gamma   90.00
#
_symmetry.space_group_name_H-M   'P 1'
#
loop_
_entity.id
_entity.type
_entity.pdbx_description
1 polymer ?
#
loop_
_entity_poly.entity_id
_entity_poly.type
_entity_poly.pdbx_seq_one_letter_code
_entity_poly.pdbx_strand_id
1 'polypeptide(L)'
;MHGGYELLKDPGEQPAPPNRRIRSSRRVALIVLICGAILFTTLYAFAPKVRLLDDSTCRVQPTPAAEDLLAPEKPLGQCATSSPKAAKAPAPVNLWSSLTVSETVAVYNWLNNPGRGLNLTSPETAIVSDNIIFHIEVYRPSKADALRYLESPVDVNLPEQYARVTIHHAARTTEEGGPVIKDYLVGPLPVGQNTSMRELTEIYHREDIPYNARGFSLPAEFTPLLMKHMPRSAEVTKELFDGVALGLPNDTLVAGLTGPFSFDGTFRRTWVSWRKNVAGAWLHPVGFYLYIDFSGTDSNQWEVLKVVYNRQIFFTFDEFLQAYHNGTLSRLPSRPDQTNDTDWSTRYRPKGPPRDLDHLPGPRQVSFAGLRFRIDRELQYISWLGWGVYLGFDRDMGLSLWDIRFLGERIAYEISPQDALAQYAGNDPMQTTTAWLDRFFGMGSAVRDMLPGYDCPYEAVYLPATTYTGIGSITRERAICVFEHDTGRPITRHTGFRDGEFGAVRGYILTIRSISTIGNYDYMFDYIFHIDGTIEVKVSASGYLQGGFWEPAQTGYGTAIRDTTMGSLHDHVINFKVDLDIVGTENSLLFTHTDTEEVEHDWFDDDWGKTTIQQKITREIIENENQALLKYPSNFQGGYSFVNQEKKNRWTTPRGYAIHPGYSPVHNTVVGSKRLLKNANWARYNLAVSKRKDVEPTSSSMWNLNLPGKPMVDFHRFFDGENITQEDLVAWVNVGMHHLPQTEDAPNTRTNVATSSFFLTPLNYFDADVSLDSVNAVLLTPPEIPGAPYAFDDYGVAPAHCVPPEVPPFEYAGLSAFGLDGAAAPPASAEEMRKAAELYHRIKLEL
;
A
#
# COMPACT_ATOMS: atom_id res chain seq x y z
N MET A 1 11.29 1.91 -43.98
CA MET A 1 10.63 0.74 -44.54
C MET A 1 9.29 0.64 -43.86
N HIS A 2 8.23 0.88 -44.62
CA HIS A 2 6.85 0.86 -44.14
C HIS A 2 6.37 -0.58 -43.96
N GLY A 3 5.84 -0.92 -42.78
CA GLY A 3 5.09 -2.12 -42.54
C GLY A 3 3.73 -1.71 -41.94
N GLY A 4 2.69 -1.78 -42.77
CA GLY A 4 1.34 -1.42 -42.43
C GLY A 4 0.73 -2.47 -41.52
N TYR A 5 -0.02 -2.03 -40.52
CA TYR A 5 -0.93 -2.88 -39.74
C TYR A 5 -2.24 -3.06 -40.52
N GLU A 6 -2.52 -4.28 -40.94
CA GLU A 6 -3.84 -4.68 -41.40
C GLU A 6 -4.79 -4.80 -40.19
N LEU A 7 -5.85 -4.00 -40.22
CA LEU A 7 -7.00 -4.14 -39.36
C LEU A 7 -7.75 -5.43 -39.72
N LEU A 8 -7.81 -6.36 -38.80
CA LEU A 8 -8.68 -7.53 -38.87
C LEU A 8 -10.14 -7.07 -38.91
N LYS A 9 -10.80 -7.35 -40.01
CA LYS A 9 -12.23 -7.13 -40.22
C LYS A 9 -13.05 -8.10 -39.34
N ASP A 10 -14.03 -7.53 -38.69
CA ASP A 10 -15.11 -8.20 -37.95
C ASP A 10 -15.84 -9.19 -38.87
N PRO A 11 -16.09 -10.44 -38.49
CA PRO A 11 -16.87 -11.36 -39.30
C PRO A 11 -18.36 -11.02 -39.20
N GLY A 12 -18.90 -10.67 -40.35
CA GLY A 12 -20.19 -10.29 -40.78
C GLY A 12 -21.43 -10.65 -39.92
N GLU A 13 -22.26 -9.64 -39.78
CA GLU A 13 -23.69 -9.77 -39.47
C GLU A 13 -24.39 -10.73 -40.44
N GLN A 14 -24.99 -11.78 -39.89
CA GLN A 14 -25.95 -12.57 -40.63
C GLN A 14 -27.30 -11.83 -40.68
N PRO A 15 -27.99 -11.80 -41.83
CA PRO A 15 -29.29 -11.12 -41.94
C PRO A 15 -30.38 -11.90 -41.19
N ALA A 16 -31.19 -11.16 -40.47
CA ALA A 16 -32.34 -11.67 -39.74
C ALA A 16 -33.35 -12.36 -40.69
N PRO A 17 -33.91 -13.51 -40.30
CA PRO A 17 -34.92 -14.19 -41.12
C PRO A 17 -36.26 -13.45 -41.13
N PRO A 18 -37.06 -13.53 -42.23
CA PRO A 18 -38.27 -12.75 -42.35
C PRO A 18 -39.36 -13.19 -41.38
N ASN A 19 -40.03 -12.21 -40.80
CA ASN A 19 -41.18 -12.34 -39.91
C ASN A 19 -42.28 -13.20 -40.53
N ARG A 20 -42.38 -14.48 -40.15
CA ARG A 20 -43.62 -15.26 -40.39
C ARG A 20 -44.60 -14.97 -39.26
N ARG A 21 -45.69 -14.27 -39.61
CA ARG A 21 -46.87 -14.17 -38.76
C ARG A 21 -47.41 -15.56 -38.49
N ILE A 22 -47.23 -16.08 -37.29
CA ILE A 22 -47.91 -17.28 -36.80
C ILE A 22 -49.34 -16.87 -36.42
N ARG A 23 -50.29 -17.30 -37.19
CA ARG A 23 -51.74 -17.33 -36.78
C ARG A 23 -51.83 -18.32 -35.62
N SER A 24 -52.00 -17.83 -34.43
CA SER A 24 -52.29 -18.61 -33.24
C SER A 24 -53.62 -19.31 -33.40
N SER A 25 -53.59 -20.61 -33.66
CA SER A 25 -54.83 -21.40 -33.64
C SER A 25 -55.22 -21.62 -32.19
N ARG A 26 -56.43 -21.25 -31.84
CA ARG A 26 -57.09 -21.48 -30.53
C ARG A 26 -57.01 -22.95 -30.07
N ARG A 27 -56.69 -23.87 -30.96
CA ARG A 27 -56.51 -25.31 -30.68
C ARG A 27 -55.25 -25.64 -29.90
N VAL A 28 -54.12 -24.94 -30.08
CA VAL A 28 -52.87 -25.17 -29.34
C VAL A 28 -52.99 -24.70 -27.87
N ALA A 29 -53.70 -23.58 -27.65
CA ALA A 29 -53.95 -23.10 -26.30
C ALA A 29 -54.84 -24.08 -25.48
N LEU A 30 -55.78 -24.70 -26.14
CA LEU A 30 -56.68 -25.67 -25.50
C LEU A 30 -55.97 -26.99 -25.15
N ILE A 31 -55.00 -27.44 -25.95
CA ILE A 31 -54.22 -28.63 -25.70
C ILE A 31 -53.23 -28.37 -24.54
N VAL A 32 -52.62 -27.22 -24.47
CA VAL A 32 -51.70 -26.84 -23.37
C VAL A 32 -52.48 -26.73 -22.03
N LEU A 33 -53.69 -26.18 -22.05
CA LEU A 33 -54.55 -26.13 -20.86
C LEU A 33 -55.04 -27.53 -20.41
N ILE A 34 -55.37 -28.42 -21.35
CA ILE A 34 -55.80 -29.79 -21.02
C ILE A 34 -54.61 -30.60 -20.49
N CYS A 35 -53.42 -30.51 -21.11
CA CYS A 35 -52.22 -31.17 -20.61
C CYS A 35 -51.77 -30.60 -19.25
N GLY A 36 -51.91 -29.29 -19.01
CA GLY A 36 -51.61 -28.66 -17.73
C GLY A 36 -52.59 -29.12 -16.62
N ALA A 37 -53.87 -29.23 -16.94
CA ALA A 37 -54.88 -29.73 -16.01
C ALA A 37 -54.70 -31.23 -15.69
N ILE A 38 -54.32 -32.06 -16.67
CA ILE A 38 -54.02 -33.49 -16.43
C ILE A 38 -52.73 -33.63 -15.61
N LEU A 39 -51.71 -32.84 -15.84
CA LEU A 39 -50.47 -32.85 -15.04
C LEU A 39 -50.75 -32.40 -13.60
N PHE A 40 -51.61 -31.38 -13.40
CA PHE A 40 -51.97 -30.90 -12.09
C PHE A 40 -52.80 -31.88 -11.32
N THR A 41 -53.75 -32.60 -11.99
CA THR A 41 -54.56 -33.64 -11.36
C THR A 41 -53.75 -34.91 -11.05
N THR A 42 -52.81 -35.29 -11.88
CA THR A 42 -51.93 -36.44 -11.58
C THR A 42 -50.94 -36.11 -10.47
N LEU A 43 -50.36 -34.90 -10.43
CA LEU A 43 -49.54 -34.43 -9.31
C LEU A 43 -50.31 -34.35 -7.98
N TYR A 44 -51.61 -33.92 -8.05
CA TYR A 44 -52.46 -33.88 -6.87
C TYR A 44 -52.93 -35.26 -6.40
N ALA A 45 -53.04 -36.24 -7.31
CA ALA A 45 -53.44 -37.62 -7.00
C ALA A 45 -52.30 -38.46 -6.44
N PHE A 46 -51.04 -38.10 -6.75
CA PHE A 46 -49.83 -38.78 -6.25
C PHE A 46 -49.07 -37.97 -5.19
N ALA A 47 -49.54 -36.80 -4.78
CA ALA A 47 -48.99 -36.16 -3.60
C ALA A 47 -49.27 -37.09 -2.42
N PRO A 48 -48.23 -37.51 -1.68
CA PRO A 48 -48.48 -38.23 -0.43
C PRO A 48 -49.43 -37.37 0.38
N LYS A 49 -50.56 -37.93 0.87
CA LYS A 49 -51.41 -37.30 1.88
C LYS A 49 -50.50 -36.93 3.06
N VAL A 50 -49.95 -35.75 3.03
CA VAL A 50 -49.42 -35.15 4.24
C VAL A 50 -50.63 -35.01 5.12
N ARG A 51 -50.78 -35.91 6.04
CA ARG A 51 -51.67 -35.66 7.19
C ARG A 51 -51.19 -34.36 7.77
N LEU A 52 -52.00 -33.32 7.70
CA LEU A 52 -51.88 -32.21 8.58
C LEU A 52 -51.92 -32.86 10.00
N LEU A 53 -50.72 -33.06 10.51
CA LEU A 53 -50.53 -33.38 11.92
C LEU A 53 -51.16 -32.22 12.67
N ASP A 54 -52.12 -32.55 13.50
CA ASP A 54 -52.78 -31.67 14.42
C ASP A 54 -51.76 -30.73 15.05
N ASP A 55 -52.02 -29.43 15.07
CA ASP A 55 -51.13 -28.35 15.57
C ASP A 55 -50.66 -28.58 17.03
N SER A 56 -51.17 -29.64 17.68
CA SER A 56 -50.82 -30.02 19.03
C SER A 56 -49.55 -30.86 19.19
N THR A 57 -48.85 -31.28 18.11
CA THR A 57 -47.65 -32.12 18.20
C THR A 57 -46.36 -31.50 17.63
N CYS A 58 -46.37 -30.29 17.03
CA CYS A 58 -45.17 -29.49 16.89
C CYS A 58 -44.86 -28.83 18.25
N ARG A 59 -44.45 -29.64 19.25
CA ARG A 59 -43.64 -29.09 20.30
C ARG A 59 -42.28 -28.79 19.70
N VAL A 60 -42.14 -27.56 19.16
CA VAL A 60 -40.91 -26.81 19.36
C VAL A 60 -40.56 -27.08 20.83
N GLN A 61 -39.40 -27.70 21.11
CA GLN A 61 -38.92 -27.63 22.50
C GLN A 61 -39.04 -26.16 22.86
N PRO A 62 -39.71 -25.84 23.99
CA PRO A 62 -39.79 -24.45 24.38
C PRO A 62 -38.33 -23.96 24.40
N THR A 63 -37.99 -22.99 23.57
CA THR A 63 -37.01 -21.99 23.95
C THR A 63 -37.17 -21.85 25.47
N PRO A 64 -36.08 -22.00 26.25
CA PRO A 64 -36.17 -21.98 27.74
C PRO A 64 -37.22 -20.98 28.15
N ALA A 65 -38.14 -21.46 28.95
CA ALA A 65 -39.42 -20.85 29.15
C ALA A 65 -39.29 -19.36 29.37
N ALA A 66 -40.27 -18.57 28.91
CA ALA A 66 -40.30 -17.13 29.15
C ALA A 66 -40.15 -16.78 30.67
N GLU A 67 -40.30 -17.74 31.56
CA GLU A 67 -39.99 -17.63 32.97
C GLU A 67 -38.45 -17.59 33.25
N ASP A 68 -37.58 -18.19 32.43
CA ASP A 68 -36.14 -18.04 32.56
C ASP A 68 -35.65 -16.67 32.04
N LEU A 69 -36.45 -16.01 31.18
CA LEU A 69 -36.21 -14.63 30.78
C LEU A 69 -36.56 -13.60 31.84
N LEU A 70 -37.27 -13.99 32.92
CA LEU A 70 -37.67 -13.16 34.06
C LEU A 70 -36.87 -13.46 35.32
N ALA A 71 -36.03 -14.49 35.36
CA ALA A 71 -35.01 -14.60 36.40
C ALA A 71 -34.10 -13.38 36.32
N PRO A 72 -33.79 -12.69 37.44
CA PRO A 72 -32.85 -11.58 37.39
C PRO A 72 -31.54 -12.11 36.80
N GLU A 73 -31.28 -11.73 35.53
CA GLU A 73 -30.03 -12.09 34.90
C GLU A 73 -28.90 -11.67 35.82
N LYS A 74 -28.03 -12.61 36.17
CA LYS A 74 -26.78 -12.22 36.83
C LYS A 74 -26.12 -11.18 35.91
N PRO A 75 -25.78 -9.99 36.49
CA PRO A 75 -25.15 -8.97 35.67
C PRO A 75 -23.96 -9.59 34.97
N LEU A 76 -23.90 -9.42 33.65
CA LEU A 76 -22.77 -9.90 32.84
C LEU A 76 -21.47 -9.32 33.41
N GLY A 77 -20.49 -10.17 33.62
CA GLY A 77 -19.15 -9.73 34.00
C GLY A 77 -18.51 -8.88 32.89
N GLN A 78 -17.53 -8.08 33.23
CA GLN A 78 -16.71 -7.36 32.27
C GLN A 78 -15.90 -8.36 31.41
N CYS A 79 -15.73 -8.06 30.12
CA CYS A 79 -14.83 -8.80 29.28
C CYS A 79 -13.38 -8.71 29.81
N ALA A 80 -12.56 -9.71 29.51
CA ALA A 80 -11.15 -9.67 29.85
C ALA A 80 -10.46 -8.44 29.23
N THR A 81 -9.52 -7.85 29.97
CA THR A 81 -8.79 -6.68 29.49
C THR A 81 -7.89 -7.02 28.30
N SER A 82 -7.81 -6.10 27.34
CA SER A 82 -7.17 -6.28 26.03
C SER A 82 -5.65 -6.06 26.05
N SER A 83 -4.94 -6.33 27.14
CA SER A 83 -3.49 -6.27 27.14
C SER A 83 -2.91 -7.54 26.53
N PRO A 84 -2.10 -7.44 25.44
CA PRO A 84 -1.49 -8.62 24.87
C PRO A 84 -0.46 -9.21 25.85
N LYS A 85 -0.44 -10.53 25.94
CA LYS A 85 0.63 -11.22 26.67
C LYS A 85 1.93 -11.07 25.87
N ALA A 86 3.07 -11.13 26.57
CA ALA A 86 4.37 -11.12 25.91
C ALA A 86 4.53 -12.30 24.95
N ALA A 87 5.00 -12.04 23.75
CA ALA A 87 5.43 -13.07 22.79
C ALA A 87 6.77 -13.66 23.25
N LYS A 88 7.05 -14.88 22.82
CA LYS A 88 8.37 -15.49 22.94
C LYS A 88 9.01 -15.53 21.56
N ALA A 89 9.91 -14.59 21.31
CA ALA A 89 10.65 -14.53 20.07
C ALA A 89 11.67 -15.71 19.96
N PRO A 90 11.99 -16.17 18.74
CA PRO A 90 13.01 -17.20 18.51
C PRO A 90 14.42 -16.76 18.90
N ALA A 91 14.75 -15.48 18.72
CA ALA A 91 16.03 -14.88 19.08
C ALA A 91 15.85 -13.71 20.04
N PRO A 92 16.83 -13.44 20.93
CA PRO A 92 16.74 -12.38 21.94
C PRO A 92 16.97 -10.96 21.41
N VAL A 93 17.30 -10.80 20.12
CA VAL A 93 17.52 -9.51 19.47
C VAL A 93 16.80 -9.48 18.13
N ASN A 94 16.12 -8.37 17.86
CA ASN A 94 15.57 -8.08 16.53
C ASN A 94 16.66 -7.42 15.68
N LEU A 95 17.15 -8.13 14.67
CA LEU A 95 18.23 -7.68 13.78
C LEU A 95 17.80 -6.54 12.83
N TRP A 96 16.51 -6.29 12.69
CA TRP A 96 15.91 -5.35 11.73
C TRP A 96 15.24 -4.14 12.41
N SER A 97 15.36 -4.04 13.72
CA SER A 97 14.82 -2.89 14.47
C SER A 97 15.49 -1.59 14.05
N SER A 98 14.73 -0.49 14.04
CA SER A 98 15.27 0.84 13.82
C SER A 98 16.29 1.20 14.92
N LEU A 99 17.21 2.11 14.60
CA LEU A 99 18.09 2.69 15.63
C LEU A 99 17.25 3.42 16.67
N THR A 100 17.62 3.26 17.92
CA THR A 100 17.08 4.05 19.01
C THR A 100 17.52 5.50 18.91
N VAL A 101 16.82 6.41 19.61
CA VAL A 101 17.21 7.82 19.68
C VAL A 101 18.65 7.95 20.20
N SER A 102 19.03 7.19 21.23
CA SER A 102 20.37 7.22 21.81
C SER A 102 21.47 6.73 20.86
N GLU A 103 21.21 5.69 20.08
CA GLU A 103 22.15 5.21 19.04
C GLU A 103 22.31 6.23 17.92
N THR A 104 21.21 6.83 17.46
CA THR A 104 21.21 7.88 16.44
C THR A 104 22.03 9.09 16.91
N VAL A 105 21.84 9.54 18.14
CA VAL A 105 22.61 10.64 18.76
C VAL A 105 24.07 10.29 18.88
N ALA A 106 24.39 9.05 19.27
CA ALA A 106 25.79 8.60 19.38
C ALA A 106 26.51 8.63 18.02
N VAL A 107 25.83 8.16 16.95
CA VAL A 107 26.35 8.22 15.58
C VAL A 107 26.50 9.67 15.12
N TYR A 108 25.48 10.52 15.33
CA TYR A 108 25.54 11.94 15.00
C TYR A 108 26.74 12.65 15.67
N ASN A 109 26.92 12.47 16.96
CA ASN A 109 28.03 13.07 17.72
C ASN A 109 29.38 12.55 17.26
N TRP A 110 29.49 11.26 16.93
CA TRP A 110 30.70 10.65 16.42
C TRP A 110 31.13 11.28 15.10
N LEU A 111 30.17 11.52 14.19
CA LEU A 111 30.40 12.17 12.88
C LEU A 111 30.78 13.65 13.03
N ASN A 112 30.17 14.37 13.96
CA ASN A 112 30.42 15.79 14.20
C ASN A 112 31.74 16.07 14.93
N ASN A 113 32.49 15.01 15.29
CA ASN A 113 33.84 15.21 15.89
C ASN A 113 34.76 15.90 14.85
N PRO A 114 35.35 17.07 15.18
CA PRO A 114 36.23 17.81 14.25
C PRO A 114 37.38 16.99 13.68
N GLY A 115 37.88 16.00 14.42
CA GLY A 115 38.91 15.07 13.97
C GLY A 115 38.55 14.21 12.78
N ARG A 116 37.28 14.19 12.36
CA ARG A 116 36.80 13.46 11.17
C ARG A 116 36.94 14.27 9.87
N GLY A 117 37.10 15.59 9.94
CA GLY A 117 37.30 16.44 8.78
C GLY A 117 36.05 16.62 7.87
N LEU A 118 34.85 16.31 8.37
CA LEU A 118 33.62 16.34 7.56
C LEU A 118 33.04 17.76 7.44
N ASN A 119 33.44 18.72 8.29
CA ASN A 119 32.95 20.11 8.30
C ASN A 119 31.41 20.19 8.25
N LEU A 120 30.76 19.47 9.14
CA LEU A 120 29.29 19.39 9.18
C LEU A 120 28.68 20.61 9.85
N THR A 121 27.63 21.16 9.28
CA THR A 121 26.79 22.22 9.84
C THR A 121 25.46 21.62 10.29
N SER A 122 24.94 22.09 11.44
CA SER A 122 23.61 21.68 11.88
C SER A 122 22.56 22.12 10.85
N PRO A 123 21.65 21.25 10.42
CA PRO A 123 20.58 21.60 9.45
C PRO A 123 19.70 22.78 9.87
N GLU A 124 19.62 23.10 11.17
CA GLU A 124 18.90 24.27 11.67
C GLU A 124 19.49 25.62 11.23
N THR A 125 20.80 25.66 11.03
CA THR A 125 21.56 26.88 10.66
C THR A 125 22.21 26.80 9.29
N ALA A 126 22.20 25.61 8.67
CA ALA A 126 22.86 25.35 7.40
C ALA A 126 22.25 26.11 6.24
N ILE A 127 23.10 26.53 5.33
CA ILE A 127 22.72 27.02 4.00
C ILE A 127 22.98 25.94 2.95
N VAL A 128 22.52 26.17 1.72
CA VAL A 128 22.55 25.17 0.64
C VAL A 128 23.96 24.68 0.28
N SER A 129 24.98 25.50 0.56
CA SER A 129 26.39 25.19 0.31
C SER A 129 27.10 24.48 1.48
N ASP A 130 26.42 24.20 2.58
CA ASP A 130 27.01 23.56 3.74
C ASP A 130 26.93 22.03 3.66
N ASN A 131 27.92 21.35 4.28
CA ASN A 131 27.83 19.91 4.46
C ASN A 131 26.88 19.59 5.60
N ILE A 132 25.94 18.70 5.37
CA ILE A 132 24.94 18.29 6.35
C ILE A 132 24.77 16.77 6.38
N ILE A 133 24.47 16.24 7.55
CA ILE A 133 23.91 14.89 7.67
C ILE A 133 22.43 14.96 7.28
N PHE A 134 22.10 14.27 6.21
CA PHE A 134 20.74 14.21 5.72
C PHE A 134 19.95 13.06 6.35
N HIS A 135 20.61 11.92 6.58
CA HIS A 135 19.93 10.70 7.00
C HIS A 135 20.83 9.82 7.87
N ILE A 136 20.25 9.18 8.90
CA ILE A 136 20.84 8.15 9.74
C ILE A 136 19.80 7.06 9.96
N GLU A 137 20.10 5.82 9.60
CA GLU A 137 19.23 4.66 9.86
C GLU A 137 20.06 3.39 10.10
N VAL A 138 19.40 2.33 10.52
CA VAL A 138 20.05 1.02 10.63
C VAL A 138 20.43 0.49 9.24
N TYR A 139 21.60 -0.09 9.10
CA TYR A 139 21.97 -0.93 7.97
C TYR A 139 21.82 -2.39 8.35
N ARG A 140 20.99 -3.11 7.62
CA ARG A 140 20.59 -4.48 7.91
C ARG A 140 21.75 -5.45 7.66
N PRO A 141 21.93 -6.52 8.48
CA PRO A 141 22.98 -7.50 8.27
C PRO A 141 22.75 -8.33 7.00
N SER A 142 23.78 -9.03 6.54
CA SER A 142 23.63 -10.00 5.46
C SER A 142 22.62 -11.09 5.84
N LYS A 143 21.91 -11.65 4.84
CA LYS A 143 20.97 -12.76 5.12
C LYS A 143 21.69 -13.95 5.74
N ALA A 144 22.89 -14.26 5.25
CA ALA A 144 23.67 -15.39 5.77
C ALA A 144 24.03 -15.22 7.25
N ASP A 145 24.41 -13.99 7.68
CA ASP A 145 24.72 -13.73 9.09
C ASP A 145 23.47 -13.74 9.96
N ALA A 146 22.38 -13.17 9.45
CA ALA A 146 21.08 -13.17 10.12
C ALA A 146 20.56 -14.61 10.33
N LEU A 147 20.56 -15.44 9.30
CA LEU A 147 20.10 -16.82 9.37
C LEU A 147 20.96 -17.65 10.36
N ARG A 148 22.28 -17.52 10.27
CA ARG A 148 23.19 -18.19 11.19
C ARG A 148 22.89 -17.88 12.65
N TYR A 149 22.64 -16.59 12.95
CA TYR A 149 22.27 -16.17 14.30
C TYR A 149 20.88 -16.68 14.71
N LEU A 150 19.87 -16.59 13.84
CA LEU A 150 18.51 -17.02 14.15
C LEU A 150 18.39 -18.52 14.41
N GLU A 151 19.22 -19.33 13.76
CA GLU A 151 19.24 -20.80 13.94
C GLU A 151 19.91 -21.22 15.25
N SER A 152 20.86 -20.45 15.76
CA SER A 152 21.59 -20.77 16.99
C SER A 152 21.95 -19.51 17.78
N PRO A 153 20.97 -18.76 18.29
CA PRO A 153 21.21 -17.45 18.92
C PRO A 153 22.00 -17.52 20.23
N VAL A 154 22.18 -18.71 20.81
CA VAL A 154 22.98 -18.92 22.03
C VAL A 154 24.44 -19.20 21.69
N ASP A 155 24.70 -19.86 20.56
CA ASP A 155 26.03 -20.37 20.19
C ASP A 155 26.78 -19.47 19.19
N VAL A 156 26.05 -18.60 18.50
CA VAL A 156 26.57 -17.70 17.46
C VAL A 156 26.56 -16.26 17.97
N ASN A 157 27.66 -15.55 17.72
CA ASN A 157 27.75 -14.12 18.05
C ASN A 157 26.71 -13.32 17.27
N LEU A 158 26.15 -12.31 17.93
CA LEU A 158 25.28 -11.33 17.29
C LEU A 158 26.02 -10.69 16.10
N PRO A 159 25.40 -10.60 14.90
CA PRO A 159 25.95 -9.83 13.80
C PRO A 159 26.26 -8.40 14.19
N GLU A 160 27.38 -7.87 13.71
CA GLU A 160 27.73 -6.48 13.94
C GLU A 160 26.65 -5.55 13.33
N GLN A 161 26.21 -4.58 14.10
CA GLN A 161 25.24 -3.59 13.65
C GLN A 161 25.95 -2.36 13.10
N TYR A 162 25.46 -1.82 12.01
CA TYR A 162 25.95 -0.60 11.37
C TYR A 162 24.80 0.41 11.17
N ALA A 163 25.16 1.69 11.17
CA ALA A 163 24.31 2.76 10.69
C ALA A 163 24.66 3.09 9.24
N ARG A 164 23.65 3.23 8.40
CA ARG A 164 23.76 3.91 7.11
C ARG A 164 23.57 5.40 7.32
N VAL A 165 24.52 6.19 6.85
CA VAL A 165 24.51 7.65 6.99
C VAL A 165 24.65 8.29 5.63
N THR A 166 23.73 9.19 5.31
CA THR A 166 23.79 10.00 4.08
C THR A 166 24.28 11.39 4.41
N ILE A 167 25.34 11.84 3.75
CA ILE A 167 25.91 13.18 3.90
C ILE A 167 25.85 13.93 2.57
N HIS A 168 25.30 15.14 2.60
CA HIS A 168 25.40 16.09 1.51
C HIS A 168 26.73 16.84 1.64
N HIS A 169 27.67 16.59 0.74
CA HIS A 169 28.93 17.29 0.65
C HIS A 169 28.80 18.50 -0.29
N ALA A 170 28.06 19.50 0.15
CA ALA A 170 27.72 20.69 -0.64
C ALA A 170 28.88 21.70 -0.71
N ALA A 171 29.77 21.71 0.28
CA ALA A 171 30.91 22.62 0.37
C ALA A 171 32.11 22.18 -0.51
N ARG A 172 32.05 21.03 -1.20
CA ARG A 172 33.16 20.57 -2.05
C ARG A 172 33.38 21.53 -3.22
N THR A 173 34.65 21.90 -3.42
CA THR A 173 35.07 22.74 -4.51
C THR A 173 35.10 22.02 -5.85
N THR A 174 35.18 22.74 -6.94
CA THR A 174 35.32 22.17 -8.30
C THR A 174 36.60 21.35 -8.45
N GLU A 175 37.68 21.73 -7.79
CA GLU A 175 38.96 21.00 -7.75
C GLU A 175 38.79 19.62 -7.06
N GLU A 176 37.87 19.51 -6.12
CA GLU A 176 37.53 18.26 -5.43
C GLU A 176 36.46 17.45 -6.16
N GLY A 177 36.05 17.84 -7.37
CA GLY A 177 35.00 17.21 -8.16
C GLY A 177 33.62 17.80 -7.96
N GLY A 178 33.48 18.90 -7.19
CA GLY A 178 32.23 19.60 -6.95
C GLY A 178 31.31 18.95 -5.92
N PRO A 179 30.14 19.55 -5.65
CA PRO A 179 29.15 19.04 -4.70
C PRO A 179 28.64 17.64 -5.05
N VAL A 180 28.54 16.76 -4.04
CA VAL A 180 28.14 15.37 -4.19
C VAL A 180 27.39 14.89 -2.95
N ILE A 181 26.61 13.84 -3.08
CA ILE A 181 26.00 13.14 -1.96
C ILE A 181 26.70 11.79 -1.82
N LYS A 182 26.95 11.37 -0.59
CA LYS A 182 27.54 10.07 -0.31
C LYS A 182 26.82 9.36 0.81
N ASP A 183 26.70 8.05 0.68
CA ASP A 183 26.27 7.16 1.74
C ASP A 183 27.49 6.49 2.39
N TYR A 184 27.39 6.32 3.71
CA TYR A 184 28.42 5.70 4.52
C TYR A 184 27.85 4.63 5.43
N LEU A 185 28.64 3.60 5.69
CA LEU A 185 28.44 2.70 6.81
C LEU A 185 29.28 3.16 7.99
N VAL A 186 28.63 3.37 9.12
CA VAL A 186 29.26 3.75 10.39
C VAL A 186 29.01 2.65 11.40
N GLY A 187 30.06 2.06 11.89
CA GLY A 187 30.00 0.95 12.86
C GLY A 187 31.34 0.27 13.10
N PRO A 188 31.36 -0.84 13.86
CA PRO A 188 30.23 -1.47 14.52
C PRO A 188 29.60 -0.59 15.60
N LEU A 189 28.30 -0.81 15.85
CA LEU A 189 27.56 -0.21 16.95
C LEU A 189 27.56 -1.16 18.17
N PRO A 190 27.42 -0.63 19.41
CA PRO A 190 27.33 0.77 19.78
C PRO A 190 28.66 1.53 19.51
N VAL A 191 28.55 2.84 19.27
CA VAL A 191 29.70 3.69 18.96
C VAL A 191 30.79 3.56 20.05
N GLY A 192 32.03 3.28 19.60
CA GLY A 192 33.16 3.02 20.48
C GLY A 192 34.52 3.20 19.79
N GLN A 193 35.58 2.62 20.39
CA GLN A 193 36.95 2.74 19.87
C GLN A 193 37.14 2.07 18.50
N ASN A 194 36.37 0.99 18.23
CA ASN A 194 36.46 0.24 16.98
C ASN A 194 35.53 0.80 15.88
N THR A 195 34.72 1.79 16.20
CA THR A 195 33.78 2.38 15.22
C THR A 195 34.58 3.11 14.12
N SER A 196 34.29 2.75 12.90
CA SER A 196 34.86 3.32 11.69
C SER A 196 33.77 3.77 10.73
N MET A 197 34.17 4.48 9.67
CA MET A 197 33.30 4.91 8.59
C MET A 197 33.89 4.46 7.26
N ARG A 198 33.07 3.86 6.40
CA ARG A 198 33.45 3.58 5.01
C ARG A 198 32.32 4.02 4.08
N GLU A 199 32.66 4.37 2.86
CA GLU A 199 31.67 4.71 1.84
C GLU A 199 30.90 3.45 1.43
N LEU A 200 29.58 3.58 1.26
CA LEU A 200 28.67 2.53 0.81
C LEU A 200 28.37 2.75 -0.67
N THR A 201 29.02 2.01 -1.54
CA THR A 201 28.87 2.13 -2.99
C THR A 201 28.34 0.86 -3.65
N GLU A 202 28.56 -0.29 -3.02
CA GLU A 202 28.29 -1.63 -3.56
C GLU A 202 26.82 -1.92 -3.85
N ILE A 203 25.90 -1.16 -3.27
CA ILE A 203 24.46 -1.27 -3.50
C ILE A 203 23.98 -0.40 -4.68
N TYR A 204 24.88 0.30 -5.34
CA TYR A 204 24.56 1.25 -6.40
C TYR A 204 25.18 0.86 -7.74
N HIS A 205 24.52 1.27 -8.82
CA HIS A 205 24.99 1.10 -10.19
C HIS A 205 25.70 2.36 -10.75
N ARG A 206 26.00 3.32 -9.87
CA ARG A 206 26.75 4.55 -10.13
C ARG A 206 27.77 4.75 -9.01
N GLU A 207 28.90 5.36 -9.34
CA GLU A 207 29.94 5.71 -8.37
C GLU A 207 29.49 6.80 -7.41
N ASP A 208 28.86 7.85 -7.93
CA ASP A 208 28.46 9.03 -7.18
C ASP A 208 26.96 9.30 -7.25
N ILE A 209 26.39 9.79 -6.16
CA ILE A 209 25.04 10.33 -6.11
C ILE A 209 25.12 11.83 -6.46
N PRO A 210 24.59 12.26 -7.63
CA PRO A 210 24.67 13.66 -8.04
C PRO A 210 23.98 14.58 -7.03
N TYR A 211 24.62 15.70 -6.71
CA TYR A 211 24.06 16.69 -5.78
C TYR A 211 22.66 17.20 -6.19
N ASN A 212 22.42 17.34 -7.48
CA ASN A 212 21.12 17.75 -8.02
C ASN A 212 20.05 16.64 -8.00
N ALA A 213 20.37 15.41 -7.56
CA ALA A 213 19.39 14.36 -7.35
C ALA A 213 18.63 14.51 -6.02
N ARG A 214 19.05 15.46 -5.15
CA ARG A 214 18.43 15.65 -3.84
C ARG A 214 17.04 16.25 -3.91
N GLY A 215 16.24 15.98 -2.88
CA GLY A 215 15.04 16.75 -2.55
C GLY A 215 15.37 18.09 -1.88
N PHE A 216 14.41 18.65 -1.17
CA PHE A 216 14.65 19.79 -0.28
C PHE A 216 15.21 19.25 1.03
N SER A 217 16.40 19.70 1.37
CA SER A 217 17.13 19.25 2.57
C SER A 217 17.10 20.26 3.71
N LEU A 218 16.67 21.50 3.40
CA LEU A 218 16.58 22.59 4.39
C LEU A 218 15.15 23.14 4.41
N PRO A 219 14.63 23.54 5.58
CA PRO A 219 13.24 23.94 5.77
C PRO A 219 12.76 25.08 4.85
N ALA A 220 13.63 26.02 4.51
CA ALA A 220 13.30 27.21 3.74
C ALA A 220 14.02 27.30 2.38
N GLU A 221 14.59 26.19 1.90
CA GLU A 221 15.46 26.18 0.71
C GLU A 221 14.80 26.84 -0.53
N PHE A 222 13.50 26.62 -0.71
CA PHE A 222 12.76 27.09 -1.87
C PHE A 222 12.17 28.52 -1.73
N THR A 223 12.01 28.96 -0.49
CA THR A 223 11.34 30.24 -0.18
C THR A 223 12.01 31.45 -0.84
N PRO A 224 13.35 31.61 -0.85
CA PRO A 224 13.99 32.78 -1.43
C PRO A 224 13.65 33.03 -2.89
N LEU A 225 13.56 31.98 -3.69
CA LEU A 225 13.21 32.08 -5.11
C LEU A 225 11.77 32.55 -5.31
N LEU A 226 10.83 31.98 -4.56
CA LEU A 226 9.42 32.40 -4.64
C LEU A 226 9.24 33.82 -4.13
N MET A 227 9.92 34.23 -3.07
CA MET A 227 9.84 35.55 -2.50
C MET A 227 10.41 36.63 -3.42
N LYS A 228 11.29 36.31 -4.35
CA LYS A 228 11.78 37.20 -5.38
C LYS A 228 10.67 37.59 -6.39
N HIS A 229 9.72 36.73 -6.67
CA HIS A 229 8.75 36.88 -7.75
C HIS A 229 7.31 37.06 -7.28
N MET A 230 6.85 36.29 -6.30
CA MET A 230 5.44 36.27 -5.92
C MET A 230 4.91 37.59 -5.33
N PRO A 231 5.64 38.32 -4.47
CA PRO A 231 5.17 39.63 -4.00
C PRO A 231 4.97 40.65 -5.12
N ARG A 232 5.81 40.58 -6.17
CA ARG A 232 5.72 41.46 -7.35
C ARG A 232 4.47 41.17 -8.20
N SER A 233 3.94 39.97 -8.13
CA SER A 233 2.73 39.55 -8.84
C SER A 233 1.45 39.66 -8.02
N ALA A 234 1.51 40.17 -6.80
CA ALA A 234 0.39 40.13 -5.88
C ALA A 234 -0.89 40.80 -6.45
N GLU A 235 -0.76 41.92 -7.15
CA GLU A 235 -1.88 42.57 -7.83
C GLU A 235 -2.47 41.64 -8.89
N VAL A 236 -1.63 41.07 -9.74
CA VAL A 236 -2.01 40.20 -10.85
C VAL A 236 -2.68 38.93 -10.34
N THR A 237 -2.07 38.25 -9.35
CA THR A 237 -2.60 37.00 -8.79
C THR A 237 -3.91 37.28 -8.01
N LYS A 238 -4.03 38.41 -7.34
CA LYS A 238 -5.27 38.81 -6.67
C LYS A 238 -6.41 39.00 -7.67
N GLU A 239 -6.15 39.66 -8.82
CA GLU A 239 -7.16 39.84 -9.85
C GLU A 239 -7.50 38.55 -10.59
N LEU A 240 -6.50 37.76 -10.99
CA LEU A 240 -6.71 36.58 -11.80
C LEU A 240 -7.26 35.38 -11.00
N PHE A 241 -6.85 35.22 -9.74
CA PHE A 241 -7.11 34.02 -8.93
C PHE A 241 -7.82 34.29 -7.61
N ASP A 242 -8.09 35.56 -7.29
CA ASP A 242 -8.53 35.98 -5.96
C ASP A 242 -7.61 35.47 -4.84
N GLY A 243 -6.30 35.48 -5.07
CA GLY A 243 -5.34 34.96 -4.14
C GLY A 243 -3.94 35.55 -4.25
N VAL A 244 -3.18 35.49 -3.15
CA VAL A 244 -1.82 36.03 -3.07
C VAL A 244 -0.91 35.04 -2.32
N ALA A 245 0.40 35.10 -2.67
CA ALA A 245 1.47 34.40 -1.97
C ALA A 245 2.59 35.40 -1.69
N LEU A 246 2.69 35.89 -0.45
CA LEU A 246 3.64 36.93 -0.01
C LEU A 246 4.72 36.33 0.94
N GLY A 247 4.68 35.05 1.19
CA GLY A 247 5.50 34.38 2.22
C GLY A 247 4.99 34.61 3.64
N LEU A 248 3.74 34.97 3.77
CA LEU A 248 3.10 35.26 5.05
C LEU A 248 2.18 34.12 5.49
N PRO A 249 2.00 33.92 6.78
CA PRO A 249 1.12 32.85 7.28
C PRO A 249 -0.34 32.96 6.76
N ASN A 250 -0.78 34.11 6.35
CA ASN A 250 -2.13 34.35 5.83
C ASN A 250 -2.22 34.33 4.29
N ASP A 251 -1.22 33.78 3.60
CA ASP A 251 -1.27 33.61 2.16
C ASP A 251 -2.47 32.78 1.72
N THR A 252 -3.11 33.22 0.65
CA THR A 252 -4.30 32.55 0.08
C THR A 252 -3.98 31.65 -1.11
N LEU A 253 -2.73 31.63 -1.56
CA LEU A 253 -2.18 30.66 -2.50
C LEU A 253 -1.08 29.83 -1.87
N VAL A 254 -1.00 28.57 -2.25
CA VAL A 254 0.04 27.63 -1.86
C VAL A 254 0.62 26.97 -3.09
N ALA A 255 1.94 26.73 -3.05
CA ALA A 255 2.66 26.08 -4.14
C ALA A 255 2.60 24.54 -4.03
N GLY A 256 2.54 23.89 -5.19
CA GLY A 256 2.78 22.47 -5.37
C GLY A 256 3.87 22.25 -6.41
N LEU A 257 4.58 21.15 -6.31
CA LEU A 257 5.72 20.80 -7.18
C LEU A 257 5.41 19.57 -8.02
N THR A 258 6.15 19.40 -9.13
CA THR A 258 6.16 18.19 -9.93
C THR A 258 7.53 17.51 -9.83
N GLY A 259 7.58 16.21 -10.08
CA GLY A 259 8.84 15.46 -10.21
C GLY A 259 8.82 14.59 -11.46
N PRO A 260 9.98 14.15 -11.92
CA PRO A 260 11.33 14.30 -11.37
C PRO A 260 11.92 15.72 -11.55
N PHE A 261 12.88 16.08 -10.68
CA PHE A 261 13.56 17.38 -10.74
C PHE A 261 14.78 17.38 -11.65
N SER A 262 15.27 16.24 -12.04
CA SER A 262 16.42 16.09 -12.90
C SER A 262 16.19 14.96 -13.89
N PHE A 263 17.18 14.70 -14.75
CA PHE A 263 17.20 13.56 -15.65
C PHE A 263 18.38 12.63 -15.34
N ASP A 264 19.55 13.20 -15.11
CA ASP A 264 20.82 12.50 -14.88
C ASP A 264 21.66 13.10 -13.74
N GLY A 265 21.15 14.14 -13.11
CA GLY A 265 21.80 14.88 -12.03
C GLY A 265 22.56 16.13 -12.48
N THR A 266 22.55 16.50 -13.76
CA THR A 266 23.23 17.69 -14.26
C THR A 266 22.51 18.99 -13.94
N PHE A 267 21.22 18.94 -13.71
CA PHE A 267 20.38 20.07 -13.33
C PHE A 267 19.38 19.67 -12.26
N ARG A 268 18.72 20.67 -11.65
CA ARG A 268 17.61 20.49 -10.71
C ARG A 268 16.53 21.51 -11.02
N ARG A 269 15.43 21.06 -11.64
CA ARG A 269 14.37 21.93 -12.18
C ARG A 269 13.00 21.30 -11.87
N THR A 270 11.99 22.16 -11.68
CA THR A 270 10.62 21.68 -11.46
C THR A 270 9.58 22.64 -12.00
N TRP A 271 8.40 22.13 -12.28
CA TRP A 271 7.21 22.93 -12.43
C TRP A 271 6.59 23.19 -11.05
N VAL A 272 6.27 24.42 -10.79
CA VAL A 272 5.52 24.87 -9.62
C VAL A 272 4.11 25.19 -10.07
N SER A 273 3.12 24.57 -9.50
CA SER A 273 1.70 24.87 -9.67
C SER A 273 1.16 25.59 -8.45
N TRP A 274 0.17 26.43 -8.65
CA TRP A 274 -0.45 27.18 -7.59
C TRP A 274 -1.87 26.67 -7.35
N ARG A 275 -2.27 26.68 -6.10
CA ARG A 275 -3.57 26.25 -5.61
C ARG A 275 -4.09 27.24 -4.58
N LYS A 276 -5.42 27.33 -4.41
CA LYS A 276 -5.99 28.07 -3.28
C LYS A 276 -5.57 27.41 -1.97
N ASN A 277 -5.14 28.19 -1.00
CA ASN A 277 -4.77 27.72 0.33
C ASN A 277 -6.03 27.61 1.20
N VAL A 278 -6.76 26.53 0.98
CA VAL A 278 -8.03 26.19 1.66
C VAL A 278 -8.00 24.71 2.07
N ALA A 279 -8.96 24.29 2.86
CA ALA A 279 -9.11 22.86 3.17
C ALA A 279 -9.28 22.07 1.88
N GLY A 280 -8.51 20.99 1.72
CA GLY A 280 -8.49 20.23 0.47
C GLY A 280 -7.82 20.96 -0.70
N ALA A 281 -6.79 21.75 -0.46
CA ALA A 281 -6.07 22.56 -1.44
C ALA A 281 -5.68 21.82 -2.72
N TRP A 282 -5.46 20.51 -2.65
CA TRP A 282 -5.19 19.64 -3.80
C TRP A 282 -6.27 19.67 -4.87
N LEU A 283 -7.50 19.99 -4.49
CA LEU A 283 -8.67 20.06 -5.37
C LEU A 283 -8.94 21.48 -5.91
N HIS A 284 -8.10 22.47 -5.59
CA HIS A 284 -8.32 23.88 -5.96
C HIS A 284 -7.17 24.49 -6.79
N PRO A 285 -6.82 23.89 -7.96
CA PRO A 285 -5.80 24.45 -8.84
C PRO A 285 -6.26 25.79 -9.44
N VAL A 286 -5.32 26.70 -9.72
CA VAL A 286 -5.63 28.02 -10.31
C VAL A 286 -5.13 28.19 -11.76
N GLY A 287 -4.51 27.15 -12.34
CA GLY A 287 -4.06 27.18 -13.75
C GLY A 287 -2.87 28.10 -14.00
N PHE A 288 -2.02 28.32 -13.00
CA PHE A 288 -0.82 29.14 -13.06
C PHE A 288 0.41 28.30 -12.70
N TYR A 289 1.45 28.36 -13.56
CA TYR A 289 2.60 27.47 -13.48
C TYR A 289 3.90 28.21 -13.70
N LEU A 290 4.92 27.91 -12.89
CA LEU A 290 6.28 28.40 -13.04
C LEU A 290 7.22 27.23 -13.28
N TYR A 291 8.08 27.31 -14.28
CA TYR A 291 9.21 26.39 -14.43
C TYR A 291 10.46 27.04 -13.89
N ILE A 292 11.05 26.45 -12.89
CA ILE A 292 12.16 27.03 -12.15
C ILE A 292 13.40 26.18 -12.23
N ASP A 293 14.57 26.81 -12.24
CA ASP A 293 15.89 26.22 -12.07
C ASP A 293 16.39 26.55 -10.66
N PHE A 294 16.76 25.53 -9.91
CA PHE A 294 17.33 25.62 -8.57
C PHE A 294 18.49 24.65 -8.41
N SER A 295 19.27 24.53 -9.49
CA SER A 295 20.44 23.67 -9.57
C SER A 295 21.58 24.18 -8.70
N GLY A 296 22.44 23.27 -8.26
CA GLY A 296 23.68 23.58 -7.54
C GLY A 296 23.47 24.07 -6.11
N THR A 297 24.46 24.80 -5.62
CA THR A 297 24.56 25.26 -4.22
C THR A 297 24.48 26.78 -4.05
N ASP A 298 24.43 27.55 -5.15
CA ASP A 298 24.32 29.01 -5.13
C ASP A 298 22.89 29.44 -5.43
N SER A 299 22.14 29.79 -4.41
CA SER A 299 20.74 30.25 -4.56
C SER A 299 20.58 31.56 -5.34
N ASN A 300 21.66 32.36 -5.53
CA ASN A 300 21.60 33.56 -6.34
C ASN A 300 21.51 33.26 -7.85
N GLN A 301 21.90 32.08 -8.27
CA GLN A 301 21.80 31.60 -9.66
C GLN A 301 20.42 31.00 -9.99
N TRP A 302 19.58 30.85 -9.00
CA TRP A 302 18.26 30.23 -9.21
C TRP A 302 17.30 31.22 -9.88
N GLU A 303 16.54 30.73 -10.84
CA GLU A 303 15.69 31.59 -11.66
C GLU A 303 14.39 30.91 -12.12
N VAL A 304 13.42 31.74 -12.53
CA VAL A 304 12.21 31.33 -13.23
C VAL A 304 12.49 31.30 -14.73
N LEU A 305 12.50 30.12 -15.32
CA LEU A 305 12.76 29.90 -16.74
C LEU A 305 11.55 30.11 -17.63
N LYS A 306 10.33 29.86 -17.10
CA LYS A 306 9.06 30.00 -17.84
C LYS A 306 7.92 30.27 -16.87
N VAL A 307 6.95 31.04 -17.38
CA VAL A 307 5.63 31.19 -16.77
C VAL A 307 4.60 30.67 -17.76
N VAL A 308 3.63 29.89 -17.30
CA VAL A 308 2.53 29.43 -18.14
C VAL A 308 1.21 29.78 -17.47
N TYR A 309 0.38 30.51 -18.21
CA TYR A 309 -0.98 30.88 -17.82
C TYR A 309 -1.89 30.84 -19.04
N ASN A 310 -3.03 30.20 -18.94
CA ASN A 310 -3.98 30.04 -20.05
C ASN A 310 -3.30 29.65 -21.38
N ARG A 311 -2.40 28.64 -21.34
CA ARG A 311 -1.58 28.15 -22.46
C ARG A 311 -0.62 29.14 -23.09
N GLN A 312 -0.59 30.39 -22.59
CA GLN A 312 0.40 31.38 -22.99
C GLN A 312 1.70 31.09 -22.26
N ILE A 313 2.81 31.18 -22.97
CA ILE A 313 4.16 30.90 -22.46
C ILE A 313 4.94 32.19 -22.45
N PHE A 314 5.49 32.55 -21.29
CA PHE A 314 6.39 33.68 -21.10
C PHE A 314 7.76 33.12 -20.65
N PHE A 315 8.84 33.59 -21.25
CA PHE A 315 10.19 33.10 -20.95
C PHE A 315 10.84 33.77 -19.74
N THR A 316 10.26 34.86 -19.28
CA THR A 316 10.63 35.52 -18.04
C THR A 316 9.38 35.86 -17.24
N PHE A 317 9.57 36.07 -15.95
CA PHE A 317 8.48 36.52 -15.09
C PHE A 317 8.05 37.96 -15.45
N ASP A 318 9.00 38.79 -15.89
CA ASP A 318 8.74 40.17 -16.31
C ASP A 318 7.91 40.25 -17.60
N GLU A 319 8.12 39.35 -18.57
CA GLU A 319 7.25 39.29 -19.76
C GLU A 319 5.80 39.01 -19.41
N PHE A 320 5.56 38.11 -18.43
CA PHE A 320 4.21 37.84 -17.94
C PHE A 320 3.56 39.07 -17.32
N LEU A 321 4.28 39.81 -16.45
CA LEU A 321 3.77 41.06 -15.84
C LEU A 321 3.52 42.11 -16.88
N GLN A 322 4.41 42.29 -17.87
CA GLN A 322 4.24 43.21 -18.98
C GLN A 322 3.01 42.90 -19.83
N ALA A 323 2.78 41.61 -20.15
CA ALA A 323 1.60 41.19 -20.90
C ALA A 323 0.30 41.52 -20.14
N TYR A 324 0.32 41.39 -18.82
CA TYR A 324 -0.80 41.79 -17.99
C TYR A 324 -1.04 43.31 -18.03
N HIS A 325 -0.02 44.09 -17.75
CA HIS A 325 -0.14 45.55 -17.67
C HIS A 325 -0.46 46.20 -19.04
N ASN A 326 0.01 45.59 -20.14
CA ASN A 326 -0.29 46.06 -21.50
C ASN A 326 -1.67 45.56 -22.00
N GLY A 327 -2.40 44.78 -21.23
CA GLY A 327 -3.70 44.25 -21.62
C GLY A 327 -3.67 43.20 -22.74
N THR A 328 -2.50 42.61 -23.00
CA THR A 328 -2.30 41.58 -24.03
C THR A 328 -2.46 40.17 -23.50
N LEU A 329 -2.54 40.02 -22.20
CA LEU A 329 -2.74 38.72 -21.54
C LEU A 329 -4.15 38.18 -21.85
N SER A 330 -4.23 37.02 -22.52
CA SER A 330 -5.48 36.27 -22.66
C SER A 330 -5.86 35.63 -21.33
N ARG A 331 -7.00 36.03 -20.78
CA ARG A 331 -7.43 35.59 -19.43
C ARG A 331 -8.29 34.35 -19.49
N LEU A 332 -8.17 33.52 -18.50
CA LEU A 332 -9.14 32.45 -18.26
C LEU A 332 -10.52 33.10 -17.97
N PRO A 333 -11.62 32.50 -18.41
CA PRO A 333 -12.96 33.00 -18.09
C PRO A 333 -13.13 33.14 -16.58
N SER A 334 -13.59 34.32 -16.13
CA SER A 334 -14.02 34.46 -14.76
C SER A 334 -15.24 33.60 -14.53
N ARG A 335 -15.16 32.70 -13.56
CA ARG A 335 -16.27 31.84 -13.17
C ARG A 335 -16.80 32.31 -11.82
N PRO A 336 -18.09 32.69 -11.74
CA PRO A 336 -18.69 33.24 -10.51
C PRO A 336 -18.63 32.26 -9.34
N ASP A 337 -18.62 30.96 -9.63
CA ASP A 337 -18.70 29.91 -8.63
C ASP A 337 -17.36 29.61 -7.93
N GLN A 338 -16.28 30.27 -8.31
CA GLN A 338 -15.00 30.20 -7.60
C GLN A 338 -15.01 30.95 -6.26
N THR A 339 -16.08 31.69 -5.98
CA THR A 339 -16.19 32.48 -4.77
C THR A 339 -16.59 31.59 -3.58
N ASN A 340 -15.62 31.20 -2.81
CA ASN A 340 -15.74 30.76 -1.42
C ASN A 340 -16.47 29.46 -1.07
N ASP A 341 -17.01 28.68 -2.02
CA ASP A 341 -17.54 27.35 -1.68
C ASP A 341 -16.41 26.30 -1.67
N THR A 342 -15.86 26.05 -0.50
CA THR A 342 -14.87 25.00 -0.24
C THR A 342 -15.46 23.83 0.52
N ASP A 343 -16.73 23.88 0.84
CA ASP A 343 -17.42 22.83 1.60
C ASP A 343 -17.35 21.44 0.94
N TRP A 344 -17.28 21.42 -0.40
CA TRP A 344 -17.20 20.17 -1.15
C TRP A 344 -15.83 19.47 -1.10
N SER A 345 -14.76 20.21 -0.77
CA SER A 345 -13.38 19.73 -0.77
C SER A 345 -12.88 19.28 0.60
N THR A 346 -13.75 19.28 1.58
CA THR A 346 -13.44 18.81 2.93
C THR A 346 -14.63 18.12 3.53
N ARG A 347 -14.37 17.34 4.59
CA ARG A 347 -15.43 16.71 5.36
C ARG A 347 -16.12 17.74 6.23
N TYR A 348 -17.44 17.75 6.19
CA TYR A 348 -18.30 18.62 6.98
C TYR A 348 -19.40 17.79 7.68
N ARG A 349 -20.09 18.40 8.60
CA ARG A 349 -21.28 17.77 9.23
C ARG A 349 -22.37 17.57 8.18
N PRO A 350 -23.01 16.40 8.08
CA PRO A 350 -24.10 16.16 7.14
C PRO A 350 -25.20 17.20 7.27
N LYS A 351 -25.67 17.73 6.14
CA LYS A 351 -26.82 18.64 6.02
C LYS A 351 -28.05 17.78 5.66
N GLY A 352 -29.10 17.88 6.44
CA GLY A 352 -30.32 17.12 6.19
C GLY A 352 -30.50 15.89 7.09
N PRO A 353 -31.56 15.11 6.88
CA PRO A 353 -31.84 13.93 7.71
C PRO A 353 -30.77 12.85 7.50
N PRO A 354 -30.34 12.14 8.56
CA PRO A 354 -29.46 11.00 8.40
C PRO A 354 -30.16 9.90 7.58
N ARG A 355 -29.38 8.98 7.02
CA ARG A 355 -29.93 7.74 6.49
C ARG A 355 -30.67 6.96 7.58
N ASP A 356 -31.64 6.12 7.19
CA ASP A 356 -32.35 5.30 8.13
C ASP A 356 -31.36 4.48 9.00
N LEU A 357 -31.54 4.53 10.32
CA LEU A 357 -30.72 3.88 11.35
C LEU A 357 -29.25 4.36 11.44
N ASP A 358 -28.77 5.29 10.59
CA ASP A 358 -27.39 5.77 10.56
C ASP A 358 -26.96 6.49 11.87
N HIS A 359 -27.93 6.90 12.67
CA HIS A 359 -27.71 7.50 13.98
C HIS A 359 -27.42 6.49 15.11
N LEU A 360 -27.61 5.19 14.83
CA LEU A 360 -27.34 4.13 15.79
C LEU A 360 -25.84 3.78 15.78
N PRO A 361 -25.25 3.38 16.93
CA PRO A 361 -23.89 2.90 16.95
C PRO A 361 -23.76 1.63 16.12
N GLY A 362 -22.74 1.57 15.25
CA GLY A 362 -22.42 0.39 14.44
C GLY A 362 -21.87 -0.77 15.27
N PRO A 363 -21.72 -1.96 14.66
CA PRO A 363 -21.16 -3.12 15.33
C PRO A 363 -19.71 -2.86 15.75
N ARG A 364 -19.34 -3.35 16.93
CA ARG A 364 -17.99 -3.30 17.47
C ARG A 364 -17.44 -4.72 17.59
N GLN A 365 -16.22 -4.92 17.17
CA GLN A 365 -15.49 -6.15 17.41
C GLN A 365 -15.02 -6.19 18.87
N VAL A 366 -15.12 -7.37 19.51
CA VAL A 366 -14.77 -7.59 20.92
C VAL A 366 -14.02 -8.90 21.07
N SER A 367 -12.88 -8.87 21.75
CA SER A 367 -12.11 -10.06 22.14
C SER A 367 -12.54 -10.50 23.54
N PHE A 368 -13.57 -11.32 23.64
CA PHE A 368 -14.27 -11.67 24.92
C PHE A 368 -13.33 -12.22 26.00
N ALA A 369 -12.38 -13.08 25.64
CA ALA A 369 -11.44 -13.70 26.58
C ALA A 369 -10.07 -12.99 26.63
N GLY A 370 -9.98 -11.79 26.05
CA GLY A 370 -8.74 -11.07 25.82
C GLY A 370 -8.11 -11.42 24.48
N LEU A 371 -7.03 -10.73 24.13
CA LEU A 371 -6.35 -10.86 22.83
C LEU A 371 -5.73 -12.24 22.65
N ARG A 372 -5.92 -12.87 21.49
CA ARG A 372 -5.36 -14.19 21.18
C ARG A 372 -3.98 -14.10 20.50
N PHE A 373 -3.51 -12.92 20.11
CA PHE A 373 -2.14 -12.68 19.67
C PHE A 373 -1.27 -12.17 20.83
N ARG A 374 0.03 -12.30 20.68
CA ARG A 374 1.04 -11.90 21.66
C ARG A 374 2.03 -10.96 21.02
N ILE A 375 2.56 -10.01 21.78
CA ILE A 375 3.53 -9.04 21.31
C ILE A 375 4.67 -8.91 22.33
N ASP A 376 5.90 -9.01 21.82
CA ASP A 376 7.07 -8.49 22.49
C ASP A 376 7.32 -7.06 21.97
N ARG A 377 7.14 -6.06 22.82
CA ARG A 377 7.24 -4.64 22.41
C ARG A 377 8.67 -4.18 22.21
N GLU A 378 9.62 -4.73 22.96
CA GLU A 378 11.03 -4.39 22.85
C GLU A 378 11.63 -4.96 21.58
N LEU A 379 11.32 -6.21 21.28
CA LEU A 379 11.76 -6.89 20.09
C LEU A 379 10.87 -6.59 18.87
N GLN A 380 9.73 -5.93 19.05
CA GLN A 380 8.71 -5.78 18.00
C GLN A 380 8.40 -7.10 17.30
N TYR A 381 8.20 -8.14 18.11
CA TYR A 381 7.88 -9.49 17.64
C TYR A 381 6.44 -9.83 17.96
N ILE A 382 5.73 -10.40 16.97
CA ILE A 382 4.31 -10.76 17.06
C ILE A 382 4.17 -12.25 16.85
N SER A 383 3.30 -12.90 17.63
CA SER A 383 2.89 -14.29 17.41
C SER A 383 1.38 -14.46 17.49
N TRP A 384 0.82 -15.32 16.63
CA TRP A 384 -0.61 -15.60 16.55
C TRP A 384 -0.87 -16.94 15.86
N LEU A 385 -1.56 -17.86 16.50
CA LEU A 385 -2.06 -19.15 15.95
C LEU A 385 -1.06 -19.85 15.01
N GLY A 386 0.17 -20.06 15.49
CA GLY A 386 1.25 -20.68 14.71
C GLY A 386 2.15 -19.68 13.95
N TRP A 387 1.70 -18.47 13.72
CA TRP A 387 2.51 -17.41 13.12
C TRP A 387 3.47 -16.77 14.10
N GLY A 388 4.61 -16.35 13.58
CA GLY A 388 5.61 -15.54 14.27
C GLY A 388 6.33 -14.63 13.29
N VAL A 389 6.53 -13.34 13.66
CA VAL A 389 7.12 -12.35 12.76
C VAL A 389 7.80 -11.24 13.53
N TYR A 390 9.01 -10.82 13.08
CA TYR A 390 9.66 -9.60 13.52
C TYR A 390 9.26 -8.42 12.63
N LEU A 391 9.14 -7.24 13.23
CA LEU A 391 8.88 -6.00 12.50
C LEU A 391 10.19 -5.22 12.34
N GLY A 392 10.37 -4.64 11.16
CA GLY A 392 11.36 -3.61 10.89
C GLY A 392 10.65 -2.33 10.43
N PHE A 393 11.32 -1.20 10.58
CA PHE A 393 10.81 0.07 10.11
C PHE A 393 11.97 0.96 9.64
N ASP A 394 11.82 1.58 8.47
CA ASP A 394 12.81 2.51 7.94
C ASP A 394 12.16 3.81 7.43
N ARG A 395 12.99 4.83 7.21
CA ARG A 395 12.57 6.13 6.69
C ARG A 395 11.97 6.01 5.30
N ASP A 396 12.57 5.17 4.46
CA ASP A 396 12.29 5.13 3.03
C ASP A 396 10.90 4.57 2.72
N MET A 397 10.58 3.37 3.25
CA MET A 397 9.35 2.66 2.91
C MET A 397 8.50 2.25 4.11
N GLY A 398 8.97 2.45 5.34
CA GLY A 398 8.21 2.18 6.55
C GLY A 398 8.24 0.73 6.99
N LEU A 399 7.07 0.16 7.25
CA LEU A 399 6.90 -1.16 7.86
C LEU A 399 7.37 -2.29 6.94
N SER A 400 8.23 -3.15 7.46
CA SER A 400 8.70 -4.38 6.82
C SER A 400 8.59 -5.56 7.79
N LEU A 401 8.41 -6.77 7.25
CA LEU A 401 8.27 -8.01 8.00
C LEU A 401 9.47 -8.91 7.75
N TRP A 402 9.95 -9.58 8.83
CA TRP A 402 11.17 -10.37 8.84
C TRP A 402 11.02 -11.69 9.58
N ASP A 403 11.75 -12.72 9.13
CA ASP A 403 11.75 -14.07 9.68
C ASP A 403 10.32 -14.57 9.96
N ILE A 404 9.48 -14.52 8.90
CA ILE A 404 8.07 -14.88 8.96
C ILE A 404 7.98 -16.40 9.04
N ARG A 405 7.47 -16.90 10.15
CA ARG A 405 7.35 -18.34 10.41
C ARG A 405 5.90 -18.73 10.63
N PHE A 406 5.58 -19.94 10.14
CA PHE A 406 4.31 -20.59 10.44
C PHE A 406 4.55 -22.03 10.92
N LEU A 407 3.94 -22.38 12.05
CA LEU A 407 4.15 -23.65 12.74
C LEU A 407 5.63 -23.99 13.00
N GLY A 408 6.46 -22.94 13.19
CA GLY A 408 7.89 -23.05 13.47
C GLY A 408 8.80 -23.07 12.24
N GLU A 409 8.27 -23.33 11.04
CA GLU A 409 9.04 -23.26 9.78
C GLU A 409 9.03 -21.85 9.23
N ARG A 410 10.18 -21.36 8.71
CA ARG A 410 10.27 -20.11 8.00
C ARG A 410 9.58 -20.22 6.65
N ILE A 411 8.69 -19.30 6.34
CA ILE A 411 8.00 -19.16 5.06
C ILE A 411 8.68 -18.08 4.21
N ALA A 412 9.03 -16.97 4.85
CA ALA A 412 9.73 -15.89 4.19
C ALA A 412 10.76 -15.25 5.12
N TYR A 413 11.90 -14.86 4.55
CA TYR A 413 12.91 -14.08 5.26
C TYR A 413 12.52 -12.61 5.35
N GLU A 414 11.98 -12.05 4.25
CA GLU A 414 11.61 -10.63 4.15
C GLU A 414 10.33 -10.45 3.32
N ILE A 415 9.41 -9.60 3.80
CA ILE A 415 8.34 -9.00 3.00
C ILE A 415 8.38 -7.50 3.27
N SER A 416 8.76 -6.69 2.28
CA SER A 416 8.95 -5.26 2.46
C SER A 416 8.54 -4.46 1.22
N PRO A 417 7.90 -3.27 1.38
CA PRO A 417 7.64 -2.37 0.27
C PRO A 417 8.97 -1.76 -0.20
N GLN A 418 9.09 -1.52 -1.50
CA GLN A 418 10.35 -1.08 -2.10
C GLN A 418 10.28 0.32 -2.69
N ASP A 419 9.22 0.61 -3.41
CA ASP A 419 8.91 1.94 -3.93
C ASP A 419 7.45 1.99 -4.34
N ALA A 420 6.91 3.20 -4.49
CA ALA A 420 5.58 3.43 -5.03
C ALA A 420 5.67 4.48 -6.14
N LEU A 421 5.23 4.11 -7.34
CA LEU A 421 5.08 4.99 -8.48
C LEU A 421 3.68 5.60 -8.49
N ALA A 422 3.59 6.92 -8.63
CA ALA A 422 2.36 7.63 -8.97
C ALA A 422 2.59 8.45 -10.25
N GLN A 423 1.86 8.11 -11.32
CA GLN A 423 2.04 8.67 -12.64
C GLN A 423 0.73 9.28 -13.12
N TYR A 424 0.76 10.54 -13.57
CA TYR A 424 -0.41 11.33 -13.94
C TYR A 424 -0.47 11.63 -15.44
N ALA A 425 -1.70 11.84 -15.94
CA ALA A 425 -1.96 12.32 -17.29
C ALA A 425 -2.61 13.70 -17.25
N GLY A 426 -2.36 14.55 -18.26
CA GLY A 426 -2.95 15.86 -18.35
C GLY A 426 -2.41 16.67 -19.51
N ASN A 427 -3.02 17.82 -19.76
CA ASN A 427 -2.62 18.78 -20.78
C ASN A 427 -2.22 20.13 -20.17
N ASP A 428 -1.59 20.08 -19.03
CA ASP A 428 -1.01 21.25 -18.34
C ASP A 428 0.37 20.86 -17.78
N PRO A 429 1.21 21.85 -17.44
CA PRO A 429 2.57 21.59 -16.99
C PRO A 429 2.68 20.69 -15.76
N MET A 430 1.71 20.73 -14.83
CA MET A 430 1.76 19.90 -13.63
C MET A 430 1.40 18.46 -13.94
N GLN A 431 0.22 18.22 -14.49
CA GLN A 431 -0.29 16.85 -14.66
C GLN A 431 0.57 16.05 -15.64
N THR A 432 0.91 16.65 -16.79
CA THR A 432 1.70 15.95 -17.83
C THR A 432 3.14 15.67 -17.44
N THR A 433 3.68 16.34 -16.43
CA THR A 433 5.09 16.18 -16.03
C THR A 433 5.27 15.39 -14.74
N THR A 434 4.20 15.07 -14.01
CA THR A 434 4.30 14.39 -12.73
C THR A 434 4.44 12.88 -12.90
N ALA A 435 5.57 12.37 -12.40
CA ALA A 435 5.80 10.95 -12.15
C ALA A 435 6.58 10.84 -10.84
N TRP A 436 5.91 10.47 -9.76
CA TRP A 436 6.50 10.37 -8.42
C TRP A 436 7.03 8.96 -8.15
N LEU A 437 8.16 8.87 -7.48
CA LEU A 437 8.64 7.67 -6.78
C LEU A 437 8.67 8.03 -5.29
N ASP A 438 7.75 7.45 -4.52
CA ASP A 438 7.44 7.94 -3.17
C ASP A 438 8.51 7.60 -2.13
N ARG A 439 9.40 6.64 -2.41
CA ARG A 439 10.62 6.39 -1.63
C ARG A 439 11.48 7.64 -1.47
N PHE A 440 11.50 8.51 -2.47
CA PHE A 440 12.22 9.78 -2.42
C PHE A 440 11.76 10.66 -1.25
N PHE A 441 10.44 10.75 -1.03
CA PHE A 441 9.89 11.53 0.07
C PHE A 441 10.05 10.84 1.42
N GLY A 442 10.12 9.52 1.42
CA GLY A 442 10.16 8.68 2.61
C GLY A 442 8.78 8.32 3.11
N MET A 443 8.27 7.20 2.62
CA MET A 443 6.99 6.62 3.05
C MET A 443 6.97 6.40 4.56
N GLY A 444 8.07 5.88 5.14
CA GLY A 444 8.18 5.66 6.57
C GLY A 444 8.22 6.94 7.39
N SER A 445 8.94 7.99 6.94
CA SER A 445 8.93 9.27 7.64
C SER A 445 7.56 9.98 7.56
N ALA A 446 6.77 9.64 6.55
CA ALA A 446 5.42 10.16 6.35
C ALA A 446 4.33 9.34 7.05
N VAL A 447 4.69 8.32 7.84
CA VAL A 447 3.73 7.53 8.61
C VAL A 447 2.90 8.43 9.53
N ARG A 448 1.66 8.06 9.76
CA ARG A 448 0.75 8.82 10.64
C ARG A 448 0.40 8.05 11.89
N ASP A 449 0.09 8.78 12.95
CA ASP A 449 -0.52 8.19 14.14
C ASP A 449 -1.95 7.81 13.84
N MET A 450 -2.24 6.51 13.89
CA MET A 450 -3.54 5.97 13.52
C MET A 450 -4.60 6.25 14.56
N LEU A 451 -5.83 6.43 14.09
CA LEU A 451 -7.00 6.81 14.88
C LEU A 451 -7.76 5.56 15.33
N PRO A 452 -7.81 5.27 16.65
CA PRO A 452 -8.58 4.12 17.18
C PRO A 452 -10.05 4.16 16.80
N GLY A 453 -10.58 3.02 16.37
CA GLY A 453 -11.96 2.87 15.94
C GLY A 453 -12.25 3.32 14.51
N TYR A 454 -11.27 3.94 13.82
CA TYR A 454 -11.38 4.36 12.42
C TYR A 454 -10.31 3.71 11.54
N ASP A 455 -9.02 3.99 11.81
CA ASP A 455 -7.94 3.36 11.06
C ASP A 455 -7.74 1.90 11.44
N CYS A 456 -7.99 1.58 12.70
CA CYS A 456 -7.92 0.22 13.26
C CYS A 456 -9.07 0.04 14.25
N PRO A 457 -9.52 -1.21 14.53
CA PRO A 457 -10.52 -1.47 15.57
C PRO A 457 -10.12 -0.91 16.93
N TYR A 458 -11.09 -0.60 17.79
CA TYR A 458 -10.82 -0.11 19.14
C TYR A 458 -9.92 -1.01 20.01
N GLU A 459 -9.94 -2.32 19.75
CA GLU A 459 -9.12 -3.32 20.45
C GLU A 459 -7.76 -3.56 19.81
N ALA A 460 -7.39 -2.79 18.78
CA ALA A 460 -6.06 -2.90 18.17
C ALA A 460 -4.97 -2.49 19.15
N VAL A 461 -3.83 -3.16 19.04
CA VAL A 461 -2.62 -2.81 19.79
C VAL A 461 -1.74 -1.97 18.90
N TYR A 462 -1.25 -0.84 19.42
CA TYR A 462 -0.39 0.07 18.68
C TYR A 462 1.06 -0.11 19.08
N LEU A 463 1.95 -0.01 18.07
CA LEU A 463 3.40 -0.05 18.24
C LEU A 463 4.03 1.21 17.67
N PRO A 464 5.10 1.71 18.32
CA PRO A 464 5.79 2.91 17.86
C PRO A 464 6.71 2.63 16.68
N ALA A 465 7.03 3.70 15.93
CA ALA A 465 8.12 3.74 14.97
C ALA A 465 8.92 5.04 15.13
N THR A 466 10.23 4.93 15.05
CA THR A 466 11.17 6.06 15.17
C THR A 466 11.89 6.24 13.85
N THR A 467 11.96 7.49 13.37
CA THR A 467 12.68 7.87 12.16
C THR A 467 13.53 9.11 12.39
N TYR A 468 14.67 9.19 11.72
CA TYR A 468 15.53 10.37 11.73
C TYR A 468 15.02 11.43 10.73
N THR A 469 15.08 12.71 11.10
CA THR A 469 14.53 13.83 10.32
C THR A 469 15.54 14.90 9.93
N GLY A 470 16.81 14.72 10.12
CA GLY A 470 17.85 15.72 9.88
C GLY A 470 18.02 16.72 11.04
N ILE A 471 16.96 17.08 11.74
CA ILE A 471 17.00 17.94 12.96
C ILE A 471 16.81 17.13 14.24
N GLY A 472 16.83 15.80 14.15
CA GLY A 472 16.67 14.90 15.28
C GLY A 472 15.81 13.69 14.91
N SER A 473 15.26 13.03 15.92
CA SER A 473 14.41 11.86 15.72
C SER A 473 12.94 12.14 16.04
N ILE A 474 12.04 11.50 15.33
CA ILE A 474 10.59 11.55 15.60
C ILE A 474 10.12 10.14 15.90
N THR A 475 9.45 9.95 17.02
CA THR A 475 8.75 8.74 17.38
C THR A 475 7.25 8.97 17.30
N ARG A 476 6.54 8.11 16.56
CA ARG A 476 5.09 8.06 16.49
C ARG A 476 4.60 6.82 17.21
N GLU A 477 3.80 7.02 18.26
CA GLU A 477 3.38 5.95 19.16
C GLU A 477 2.37 4.99 18.52
N ARG A 478 1.61 5.46 17.53
CA ARG A 478 0.60 4.67 16.81
C ARG A 478 0.91 4.51 15.32
N ALA A 479 2.19 4.28 15.01
CA ALA A 479 2.65 4.08 13.64
C ALA A 479 2.22 2.74 13.03
N ILE A 480 2.11 1.72 13.88
CA ILE A 480 1.72 0.35 13.50
C ILE A 480 0.57 -0.09 14.39
N CYS A 481 -0.48 -0.69 13.83
CA CYS A 481 -1.50 -1.35 14.60
C CYS A 481 -1.58 -2.86 14.29
N VAL A 482 -1.90 -3.64 15.31
CA VAL A 482 -2.05 -5.09 15.24
C VAL A 482 -3.41 -5.46 15.79
N PHE A 483 -4.18 -6.22 15.03
CA PHE A 483 -5.50 -6.66 15.46
C PHE A 483 -5.92 -7.97 14.79
N GLU A 484 -6.63 -8.78 15.54
CA GLU A 484 -7.32 -9.96 15.01
C GLU A 484 -8.77 -9.60 14.75
N HIS A 485 -9.36 -10.14 13.69
CA HIS A 485 -10.79 -9.99 13.43
C HIS A 485 -11.40 -11.18 12.70
N ASP A 486 -12.72 -11.33 12.86
CA ASP A 486 -13.52 -12.27 12.10
C ASP A 486 -13.85 -11.66 10.74
N THR A 487 -13.56 -12.36 9.67
CA THR A 487 -13.88 -11.90 8.30
C THR A 487 -15.37 -11.91 7.98
N GLY A 488 -16.21 -12.45 8.90
CA GLY A 488 -17.64 -12.63 8.70
C GLY A 488 -17.99 -13.79 7.75
N ARG A 489 -17.00 -14.62 7.39
CA ARG A 489 -17.19 -15.81 6.54
C ARG A 489 -16.34 -16.97 7.06
N PRO A 490 -16.76 -18.22 6.84
CA PRO A 490 -15.90 -19.35 7.13
C PRO A 490 -14.70 -19.38 6.18
N ILE A 491 -13.54 -19.89 6.66
CA ILE A 491 -12.40 -20.20 5.79
C ILE A 491 -12.65 -21.47 5.02
N THR A 492 -13.25 -22.48 5.67
CA THR A 492 -13.72 -23.71 5.03
C THR A 492 -15.16 -23.98 5.44
N ARG A 493 -15.95 -24.52 4.51
CA ARG A 493 -17.34 -24.89 4.73
C ARG A 493 -17.74 -26.01 3.80
N HIS A 494 -18.42 -27.02 4.32
CA HIS A 494 -19.03 -28.08 3.51
C HIS A 494 -20.42 -28.47 4.02
N THR A 495 -21.24 -28.98 3.14
CA THR A 495 -22.43 -29.75 3.43
C THR A 495 -22.18 -31.17 2.94
N GLY A 496 -22.34 -32.16 3.81
CA GLY A 496 -22.12 -33.55 3.46
C GLY A 496 -23.18 -34.12 2.56
N PHE A 497 -22.98 -35.36 2.12
CA PHE A 497 -23.94 -36.09 1.27
C PHE A 497 -25.25 -36.40 1.99
N ARG A 498 -25.21 -36.55 3.32
CA ARG A 498 -26.41 -36.74 4.14
C ARG A 498 -27.04 -35.40 4.47
N ASP A 499 -28.37 -35.33 4.34
CA ASP A 499 -29.11 -34.12 4.72
C ASP A 499 -28.80 -33.70 6.16
N GLY A 500 -28.38 -32.44 6.32
CA GLY A 500 -28.07 -31.82 7.59
C GLY A 500 -26.64 -32.07 8.12
N GLU A 501 -25.82 -32.86 7.43
CA GLU A 501 -24.38 -32.88 7.73
C GLU A 501 -23.74 -31.59 7.27
N PHE A 502 -23.06 -30.89 8.19
CA PHE A 502 -22.48 -29.60 7.95
C PHE A 502 -21.22 -29.40 8.79
N GLY A 503 -20.18 -28.85 8.18
CA GLY A 503 -18.95 -28.44 8.87
C GLY A 503 -18.44 -27.09 8.38
N ALA A 504 -17.87 -26.33 9.30
CA ALA A 504 -17.24 -25.05 8.97
C ALA A 504 -16.16 -24.67 9.99
N VAL A 505 -15.14 -23.97 9.51
CA VAL A 505 -14.10 -23.34 10.33
C VAL A 505 -14.22 -21.83 10.17
N ARG A 506 -14.17 -21.09 11.28
CA ARG A 506 -14.27 -19.63 11.27
C ARG A 506 -13.06 -18.99 10.62
N GLY A 507 -13.29 -17.95 9.80
CA GLY A 507 -12.25 -17.22 9.10
C GLY A 507 -11.69 -16.08 9.95
N TYR A 508 -10.92 -16.40 10.98
CA TYR A 508 -10.15 -15.39 11.70
C TYR A 508 -8.87 -15.04 10.97
N ILE A 509 -8.50 -13.77 11.03
CA ILE A 509 -7.25 -13.25 10.47
C ILE A 509 -6.58 -12.29 11.46
N LEU A 510 -5.25 -12.21 11.38
CA LEU A 510 -4.45 -11.18 12.05
C LEU A 510 -3.99 -10.18 11.02
N THR A 511 -4.20 -8.89 11.27
CA THR A 511 -3.73 -7.80 10.43
C THR A 511 -2.68 -6.97 11.15
N ILE A 512 -1.57 -6.70 10.45
CA ILE A 512 -0.56 -5.73 10.86
C ILE A 512 -0.63 -4.58 9.85
N ARG A 513 -0.94 -3.36 10.30
CA ARG A 513 -1.22 -2.20 9.44
C ARG A 513 -0.33 -1.01 9.75
N SER A 514 0.05 -0.28 8.71
CA SER A 514 0.67 1.04 8.81
C SER A 514 0.05 1.96 7.76
N ILE A 515 -0.06 3.27 8.05
CA ILE A 515 -0.63 4.26 7.12
C ILE A 515 0.36 5.40 6.95
N SER A 516 0.65 5.77 5.69
CA SER A 516 1.54 6.86 5.35
C SER A 516 0.85 7.85 4.43
N THR A 517 1.02 9.16 4.70
CA THR A 517 0.49 10.23 3.86
C THR A 517 1.62 10.82 3.03
N ILE A 518 1.62 10.54 1.74
CA ILE A 518 2.58 11.11 0.79
C ILE A 518 1.85 12.08 -0.13
N GLY A 519 2.21 13.36 -0.05
CA GLY A 519 1.58 14.38 -0.87
C GLY A 519 0.07 14.45 -0.63
N ASN A 520 -0.68 14.06 -1.65
CA ASN A 520 -2.15 14.08 -1.66
C ASN A 520 -2.80 12.74 -1.26
N TYR A 521 -2.05 11.63 -1.23
CA TYR A 521 -2.59 10.30 -0.96
C TYR A 521 -2.18 9.74 0.40
N ASP A 522 -3.13 9.03 1.02
CA ASP A 522 -2.90 8.13 2.14
C ASP A 522 -2.80 6.70 1.63
N TYR A 523 -1.67 6.04 1.92
CA TYR A 523 -1.47 4.63 1.61
C TYR A 523 -1.57 3.80 2.88
N MET A 524 -2.47 2.84 2.88
CA MET A 524 -2.67 1.87 3.95
C MET A 524 -2.04 0.55 3.52
N PHE A 525 -1.03 0.11 4.24
CA PHE A 525 -0.33 -1.15 4.03
C PHE A 525 -0.82 -2.17 5.04
N ASP A 526 -1.41 -3.26 4.58
CA ASP A 526 -1.92 -4.35 5.39
C ASP A 526 -1.16 -5.64 5.09
N TYR A 527 -0.62 -6.26 6.13
CA TYR A 527 -0.11 -7.62 6.09
C TYR A 527 -1.07 -8.50 6.88
N ILE A 528 -1.72 -9.42 6.19
CA ILE A 528 -2.84 -10.18 6.71
C ILE A 528 -2.47 -11.65 6.75
N PHE A 529 -2.51 -12.24 7.94
CA PHE A 529 -2.18 -13.64 8.19
C PHE A 529 -3.46 -14.45 8.39
N HIS A 530 -3.53 -15.59 7.71
CA HIS A 530 -4.66 -16.52 7.79
C HIS A 530 -4.25 -17.79 8.53
N ILE A 531 -5.23 -18.50 9.07
CA ILE A 531 -4.99 -19.73 9.88
C ILE A 531 -4.59 -20.94 9.04
N ASP A 532 -4.69 -20.87 7.72
CA ASP A 532 -4.28 -21.91 6.76
C ASP A 532 -2.83 -21.77 6.27
N GLY A 533 -2.10 -20.79 6.77
CA GLY A 533 -0.75 -20.48 6.32
C GLY A 533 -0.67 -19.46 5.16
N THR A 534 -1.78 -18.90 4.75
CA THR A 534 -1.84 -17.85 3.71
C THR A 534 -1.44 -16.48 4.27
N ILE A 535 -0.70 -15.69 3.48
CA ILE A 535 -0.42 -14.27 3.73
C ILE A 535 -1.04 -13.45 2.61
N GLU A 536 -1.84 -12.43 2.93
CA GLU A 536 -2.27 -11.41 1.98
C GLU A 536 -1.48 -10.12 2.25
N VAL A 537 -0.86 -9.56 1.22
CA VAL A 537 -0.26 -8.22 1.24
C VAL A 537 -1.15 -7.29 0.45
N LYS A 538 -1.70 -6.28 1.12
CA LYS A 538 -2.72 -5.41 0.55
C LYS A 538 -2.34 -3.94 0.72
N VAL A 539 -2.54 -3.15 -0.35
CA VAL A 539 -2.43 -1.70 -0.31
C VAL A 539 -3.78 -1.10 -0.66
N SER A 540 -4.25 -0.20 0.18
CA SER A 540 -5.43 0.62 -0.10
C SER A 540 -5.03 2.09 -0.10
N ALA A 541 -5.53 2.86 -1.07
CA ALA A 541 -5.27 4.28 -1.17
C ALA A 541 -6.52 5.10 -0.89
N SER A 542 -6.32 6.24 -0.24
CA SER A 542 -7.34 7.26 0.00
C SER A 542 -6.69 8.64 -0.10
N GLY A 543 -7.36 9.69 0.37
CA GLY A 543 -6.85 11.05 0.29
C GLY A 543 -7.41 11.83 -0.89
N TYR A 544 -6.73 12.90 -1.27
CA TYR A 544 -7.19 13.81 -2.29
C TYR A 544 -6.68 13.41 -3.68
N LEU A 545 -7.50 13.62 -4.73
CA LEU A 545 -6.96 13.68 -6.08
C LEU A 545 -5.97 14.83 -6.20
N GLN A 546 -4.90 14.68 -6.99
CA GLN A 546 -4.10 15.79 -7.46
C GLN A 546 -4.89 16.50 -8.57
N GLY A 547 -5.67 17.53 -8.21
CA GLY A 547 -6.52 18.24 -9.15
C GLY A 547 -5.73 19.03 -10.19
N GLY A 548 -6.05 18.85 -11.47
CA GLY A 548 -5.62 19.71 -12.57
C GLY A 548 -6.64 20.84 -12.78
N PHE A 549 -6.21 21.96 -13.40
CA PHE A 549 -7.14 22.99 -13.79
C PHE A 549 -7.98 22.52 -14.97
N TRP A 550 -9.32 22.47 -14.79
CA TRP A 550 -10.21 22.00 -15.84
C TRP A 550 -10.39 23.02 -16.95
N GLU A 551 -10.14 22.59 -18.16
CA GLU A 551 -10.48 23.27 -19.40
C GLU A 551 -10.81 22.22 -20.50
N PRO A 552 -11.48 22.60 -21.61
CA PRO A 552 -11.84 21.62 -22.66
C PRO A 552 -10.69 20.80 -23.22
N ALA A 553 -9.47 21.35 -23.22
CA ALA A 553 -8.29 20.64 -23.69
C ALA A 553 -7.83 19.49 -22.77
N GLN A 554 -8.37 19.39 -21.56
CA GLN A 554 -8.14 18.30 -20.64
C GLN A 554 -9.02 17.06 -20.94
N THR A 555 -10.03 17.20 -21.81
CA THR A 555 -10.86 16.06 -22.23
C THR A 555 -10.01 14.94 -22.82
N GLY A 556 -10.14 13.74 -22.29
CA GLY A 556 -9.30 12.59 -22.66
C GLY A 556 -8.13 12.31 -21.69
N TYR A 557 -7.80 13.26 -20.80
CA TYR A 557 -6.80 13.06 -19.75
C TYR A 557 -7.41 12.95 -18.35
N GLY A 558 -8.69 13.23 -18.22
CA GLY A 558 -9.39 13.18 -16.96
C GLY A 558 -10.85 13.59 -17.09
N THR A 559 -11.49 13.78 -15.94
CA THR A 559 -12.90 14.15 -15.84
C THR A 559 -13.06 15.42 -15.04
N ALA A 560 -13.96 16.31 -15.47
CA ALA A 560 -14.36 17.47 -14.66
C ALA A 560 -15.07 16.97 -13.40
N ILE A 561 -14.49 17.23 -12.24
CA ILE A 561 -15.12 16.92 -10.95
C ILE A 561 -15.77 18.13 -10.31
N ARG A 562 -15.37 19.32 -10.74
CA ARG A 562 -15.99 20.65 -10.48
C ARG A 562 -15.67 21.57 -11.66
N ASP A 563 -16.23 22.75 -11.67
CA ASP A 563 -16.12 23.72 -12.78
C ASP A 563 -14.69 24.04 -13.19
N THR A 564 -13.76 24.07 -12.23
CA THR A 564 -12.34 24.38 -12.47
C THR A 564 -11.41 23.27 -12.05
N THR A 565 -11.92 22.13 -11.62
CA THR A 565 -11.12 21.02 -11.12
C THR A 565 -11.29 19.77 -11.97
N MET A 566 -10.21 19.28 -12.52
CA MET A 566 -10.10 17.99 -13.18
C MET A 566 -9.61 16.93 -12.20
N GLY A 567 -10.30 15.81 -12.14
CA GLY A 567 -9.69 14.55 -11.69
C GLY A 567 -8.85 13.98 -12.81
N SER A 568 -7.57 13.80 -12.60
CA SER A 568 -6.64 13.31 -13.61
C SER A 568 -6.63 11.78 -13.67
N LEU A 569 -6.56 11.23 -14.89
CA LEU A 569 -6.21 9.82 -15.08
C LEU A 569 -4.82 9.58 -14.49
N HIS A 570 -4.67 8.59 -13.64
CA HIS A 570 -3.39 8.27 -13.02
C HIS A 570 -3.29 6.81 -12.61
N ASP A 571 -2.08 6.35 -12.45
CA ASP A 571 -1.76 5.00 -12.02
C ASP A 571 -0.91 5.04 -10.76
N HIS A 572 -1.14 4.06 -9.89
CA HIS A 572 -0.26 3.71 -8.79
C HIS A 572 0.31 2.32 -9.03
N VAL A 573 1.61 2.16 -8.85
CA VAL A 573 2.28 0.85 -8.84
C VAL A 573 3.16 0.78 -7.61
N ILE A 574 2.94 -0.19 -6.75
CA ILE A 574 3.69 -0.39 -5.51
C ILE A 574 4.44 -1.72 -5.60
N ASN A 575 5.76 -1.66 -5.45
CA ASN A 575 6.63 -2.82 -5.50
C ASN A 575 6.91 -3.37 -4.11
N PHE A 576 6.85 -4.69 -3.99
CA PHE A 576 7.25 -5.43 -2.78
C PHE A 576 8.37 -6.39 -3.10
N LYS A 577 9.33 -6.47 -2.19
CA LYS A 577 10.31 -7.55 -2.11
C LYS A 577 9.73 -8.66 -1.26
N VAL A 578 9.72 -9.87 -1.79
CA VAL A 578 9.25 -11.09 -1.14
C VAL A 578 10.35 -12.15 -1.25
N ASP A 579 11.09 -12.32 -0.19
CA ASP A 579 12.19 -13.29 -0.07
C ASP A 579 11.63 -14.54 0.62
N LEU A 580 11.20 -15.52 -0.20
CA LEU A 580 10.58 -16.76 0.28
C LEU A 580 11.65 -17.81 0.58
N ASP A 581 11.60 -18.42 1.77
CA ASP A 581 12.46 -19.53 2.21
C ASP A 581 11.62 -20.81 2.35
N ILE A 582 11.26 -21.43 1.24
CA ILE A 582 10.39 -22.61 1.24
C ILE A 582 11.18 -23.86 1.66
N VAL A 583 11.08 -24.20 2.94
CA VAL A 583 11.79 -25.33 3.57
C VAL A 583 13.30 -25.23 3.37
N GLY A 584 13.81 -24.00 3.35
CA GLY A 584 15.21 -23.64 3.10
C GLY A 584 15.31 -22.59 1.98
N THR A 585 16.53 -22.14 1.73
CA THR A 585 16.83 -21.09 0.77
C THR A 585 16.89 -21.55 -0.70
N GLU A 586 17.00 -22.87 -0.94
CA GLU A 586 17.15 -23.47 -2.26
C GLU A 586 15.80 -23.67 -2.92
N ASN A 587 15.33 -22.73 -3.70
CA ASN A 587 14.02 -22.72 -4.32
C ASN A 587 14.08 -22.55 -5.84
N SER A 588 12.99 -22.85 -6.52
CA SER A 588 12.84 -22.72 -7.98
C SER A 588 11.55 -22.02 -8.30
N LEU A 589 11.52 -21.27 -9.38
CA LEU A 589 10.33 -20.61 -9.89
C LEU A 589 9.55 -21.55 -10.80
N LEU A 590 8.37 -21.95 -10.36
CA LEU A 590 7.43 -22.79 -11.10
C LEU A 590 6.37 -21.92 -11.78
N PHE A 591 6.25 -22.05 -13.08
CA PHE A 591 5.12 -21.54 -13.86
C PHE A 591 4.09 -22.66 -14.04
N THR A 592 2.85 -22.37 -13.72
CA THR A 592 1.71 -23.26 -13.96
C THR A 592 0.72 -22.55 -14.86
N HIS A 593 0.29 -23.19 -15.95
CA HIS A 593 -0.75 -22.67 -16.84
C HIS A 593 -1.68 -23.76 -17.30
N THR A 594 -2.79 -23.38 -17.90
CA THR A 594 -3.78 -24.31 -18.46
C THR A 594 -3.92 -24.10 -19.94
N ASP A 595 -3.91 -25.20 -20.67
CA ASP A 595 -4.15 -25.26 -22.11
C ASP A 595 -5.43 -26.06 -22.40
N THR A 596 -5.96 -25.92 -23.60
CA THR A 596 -7.06 -26.74 -24.08
C THR A 596 -6.50 -27.87 -24.92
N GLU A 597 -6.88 -29.10 -24.62
CA GLU A 597 -6.45 -30.29 -25.33
C GLU A 597 -7.65 -31.05 -25.85
N GLU A 598 -7.60 -31.43 -27.13
CA GLU A 598 -8.54 -32.38 -27.72
C GLU A 598 -7.98 -33.79 -27.57
N VAL A 599 -8.75 -34.68 -26.91
CA VAL A 599 -8.34 -36.05 -26.61
C VAL A 599 -9.39 -37.03 -27.06
N GLU A 600 -8.94 -38.08 -27.74
CA GLU A 600 -9.74 -39.28 -28.02
C GLU A 600 -9.43 -40.38 -26.99
N HIS A 601 -10.48 -40.95 -26.40
CA HIS A 601 -10.37 -42.02 -25.45
C HIS A 601 -11.06 -43.27 -25.94
N ASP A 602 -10.42 -44.39 -25.94
CA ASP A 602 -10.98 -45.69 -26.40
C ASP A 602 -12.23 -46.12 -25.62
N TRP A 603 -12.38 -45.69 -24.39
CA TRP A 603 -13.52 -45.95 -23.52
C TRP A 603 -14.66 -44.92 -23.66
N PHE A 604 -14.44 -43.85 -24.39
CA PHE A 604 -15.36 -42.72 -24.50
C PHE A 604 -16.09 -42.71 -25.84
N ASP A 605 -16.94 -43.74 -26.05
CA ASP A 605 -17.80 -43.84 -27.22
C ASP A 605 -19.26 -43.80 -26.77
N ASP A 606 -19.70 -42.63 -26.46
CA ASP A 606 -21.06 -42.34 -26.00
C ASP A 606 -21.84 -41.47 -27.03
N ASP A 607 -23.00 -40.95 -26.64
CA ASP A 607 -23.86 -40.15 -27.51
C ASP A 607 -23.21 -38.84 -28.01
N TRP A 608 -22.06 -38.47 -27.40
CA TRP A 608 -21.26 -37.25 -27.71
C TRP A 608 -20.03 -37.54 -28.57
N GLY A 609 -19.78 -38.81 -28.90
CA GLY A 609 -18.62 -39.25 -29.70
C GLY A 609 -17.43 -39.69 -28.83
N LYS A 610 -16.31 -39.95 -29.51
CA LYS A 610 -15.08 -40.44 -28.89
C LYS A 610 -14.12 -39.34 -28.44
N THR A 611 -14.32 -38.15 -28.95
CA THR A 611 -13.43 -37.00 -28.73
C THR A 611 -14.00 -36.05 -27.70
N THR A 612 -13.18 -35.62 -26.76
CA THR A 612 -13.52 -34.54 -25.83
C THR A 612 -12.48 -33.45 -25.89
N ILE A 613 -12.91 -32.21 -25.65
CA ILE A 613 -12.03 -31.07 -25.47
C ILE A 613 -12.03 -30.73 -23.98
N GLN A 614 -10.87 -30.74 -23.37
CA GLN A 614 -10.73 -30.50 -21.92
C GLN A 614 -9.54 -29.62 -21.60
N GLN A 615 -9.49 -29.11 -20.39
CA GLN A 615 -8.34 -28.35 -19.91
C GLN A 615 -7.24 -29.28 -19.41
N LYS A 616 -6.00 -28.90 -19.69
CA LYS A 616 -4.78 -29.57 -19.23
C LYS A 616 -3.89 -28.61 -18.46
N ILE A 617 -3.37 -29.07 -17.34
CA ILE A 617 -2.40 -28.29 -16.56
C ILE A 617 -1.00 -28.57 -17.07
N THR A 618 -0.27 -27.54 -17.42
CA THR A 618 1.15 -27.58 -17.77
C THR A 618 1.96 -26.89 -16.68
N ARG A 619 3.12 -27.47 -16.32
CA ARG A 619 4.03 -26.96 -15.30
C ARG A 619 5.45 -26.94 -15.83
N GLU A 620 6.10 -25.78 -15.69
CA GLU A 620 7.46 -25.54 -16.19
C GLU A 620 8.28 -24.82 -15.13
N ILE A 621 9.54 -25.20 -14.98
CA ILE A 621 10.50 -24.45 -14.17
C ILE A 621 11.10 -23.35 -15.05
N ILE A 622 11.06 -22.13 -14.57
CA ILE A 622 11.79 -21.01 -15.18
C ILE A 622 13.21 -21.05 -14.63
N GLU A 623 14.16 -21.32 -15.48
CA GLU A 623 15.54 -21.65 -15.08
C GLU A 623 16.46 -20.43 -15.02
N ASN A 624 16.07 -19.32 -15.67
CA ASN A 624 16.97 -18.19 -15.89
C ASN A 624 16.28 -16.87 -15.62
N GLU A 625 17.00 -15.93 -15.01
CA GLU A 625 16.50 -14.60 -14.65
C GLU A 625 15.94 -13.83 -15.86
N ASN A 626 16.56 -13.94 -17.04
CA ASN A 626 16.07 -13.25 -18.23
C ASN A 626 14.66 -13.67 -18.67
N GLN A 627 14.20 -14.82 -18.23
CA GLN A 627 12.83 -15.34 -18.46
C GLN A 627 11.87 -14.98 -17.33
N ALA A 628 12.38 -14.38 -16.25
CA ALA A 628 11.63 -14.15 -15.00
C ALA A 628 11.15 -12.72 -14.83
N LEU A 629 11.04 -11.96 -15.91
CA LEU A 629 10.38 -10.64 -15.98
C LEU A 629 8.95 -10.84 -16.49
N LEU A 630 7.97 -10.95 -15.59
CA LEU A 630 6.71 -11.64 -15.85
C LEU A 630 5.48 -10.73 -15.81
N LYS A 631 4.47 -11.12 -16.59
CA LYS A 631 3.08 -10.69 -16.48
C LYS A 631 2.24 -11.87 -16.03
N TYR A 632 1.13 -11.62 -15.35
CA TYR A 632 0.15 -12.68 -15.12
C TYR A 632 -0.40 -13.19 -16.45
N PRO A 633 -0.65 -14.51 -16.58
CA PRO A 633 -1.30 -15.08 -17.75
C PRO A 633 -2.63 -14.40 -18.07
N SER A 634 -3.00 -14.36 -19.34
CA SER A 634 -4.30 -13.83 -19.77
C SER A 634 -5.43 -14.52 -19.03
N ASN A 635 -6.41 -13.75 -18.55
CA ASN A 635 -7.51 -14.23 -17.72
C ASN A 635 -7.08 -15.01 -16.46
N PHE A 636 -5.83 -14.82 -16.01
CA PHE A 636 -5.26 -15.54 -14.87
C PHE A 636 -5.35 -17.08 -15.00
N GLN A 637 -5.25 -17.60 -16.22
CA GLN A 637 -5.23 -19.03 -16.51
C GLN A 637 -3.90 -19.67 -16.16
N GLY A 638 -3.50 -19.55 -14.89
CA GLY A 638 -2.25 -20.02 -14.36
C GLY A 638 -1.64 -19.04 -13.37
N GLY A 639 -0.41 -19.27 -12.96
CA GLY A 639 0.30 -18.45 -11.99
C GLY A 639 1.71 -18.95 -11.72
N TYR A 640 2.35 -18.29 -10.79
CA TYR A 640 3.75 -18.51 -10.43
C TYR A 640 3.86 -18.96 -8.98
N SER A 641 4.83 -19.83 -8.72
CA SER A 641 5.05 -20.38 -7.37
C SER A 641 6.54 -20.57 -7.12
N PHE A 642 6.96 -20.41 -5.88
CA PHE A 642 8.24 -20.91 -5.42
C PHE A 642 8.08 -22.34 -4.89
N VAL A 643 8.92 -23.24 -5.34
CA VAL A 643 8.91 -24.64 -4.92
C VAL A 643 10.31 -25.11 -4.54
N ASN A 644 10.40 -25.92 -3.51
CA ASN A 644 11.60 -26.67 -3.20
C ASN A 644 11.48 -28.04 -3.86
N GLN A 645 12.25 -28.31 -4.90
CA GLN A 645 12.12 -29.55 -5.68
C GLN A 645 12.55 -30.78 -4.91
N GLU A 646 13.43 -30.63 -3.91
CA GLU A 646 13.95 -31.74 -3.09
C GLU A 646 13.05 -32.05 -1.90
N LYS A 647 12.40 -31.03 -1.33
CA LYS A 647 11.53 -31.17 -0.17
C LYS A 647 10.10 -31.41 -0.62
N LYS A 648 9.59 -32.61 -0.33
CA LYS A 648 8.26 -33.07 -0.78
C LYS A 648 7.37 -33.32 0.41
N ASN A 649 6.07 -33.12 0.20
CA ASN A 649 5.07 -33.58 1.15
C ASN A 649 4.93 -35.15 1.11
N ARG A 650 4.10 -35.71 1.97
CA ARG A 650 3.89 -37.17 2.02
C ARG A 650 3.33 -37.77 0.73
N TRP A 651 2.75 -36.92 -0.13
CA TRP A 651 2.20 -37.32 -1.42
C TRP A 651 3.23 -37.20 -2.55
N THR A 652 4.50 -37.03 -2.23
CA THR A 652 5.62 -36.87 -3.17
C THR A 652 5.60 -35.64 -4.06
N THR A 653 4.76 -34.62 -3.71
CA THR A 653 4.67 -33.37 -4.43
C THR A 653 5.64 -32.34 -3.81
N PRO A 654 6.41 -31.59 -4.62
CA PRO A 654 7.27 -30.52 -4.11
C PRO A 654 6.50 -29.51 -3.26
N ARG A 655 7.06 -29.17 -2.11
CA ARG A 655 6.50 -28.17 -1.21
C ARG A 655 6.74 -26.78 -1.79
N GLY A 656 5.75 -25.90 -1.73
CA GLY A 656 5.82 -24.57 -2.34
C GLY A 656 4.86 -23.56 -1.73
N TYR A 657 5.01 -22.34 -2.22
CA TYR A 657 4.06 -21.24 -2.03
C TYR A 657 3.75 -20.59 -3.37
N ALA A 658 2.47 -20.42 -3.66
CA ALA A 658 2.01 -19.76 -4.87
C ALA A 658 1.83 -18.25 -4.63
N ILE A 659 2.14 -17.46 -5.65
CA ILE A 659 1.93 -16.01 -5.69
C ILE A 659 0.71 -15.75 -6.55
N HIS A 660 -0.40 -15.42 -5.92
CA HIS A 660 -1.67 -15.15 -6.59
C HIS A 660 -2.00 -13.67 -6.60
N PRO A 661 -2.55 -13.14 -7.71
CA PRO A 661 -3.16 -11.82 -7.70
C PRO A 661 -4.37 -11.82 -6.76
N GLY A 662 -4.51 -10.74 -5.99
CA GLY A 662 -5.65 -10.50 -5.12
C GLY A 662 -6.62 -9.48 -5.72
N TYR A 663 -6.95 -8.44 -4.95
CA TYR A 663 -7.78 -7.34 -5.42
C TYR A 663 -7.10 -6.58 -6.54
N SER A 664 -7.86 -6.26 -7.60
CA SER A 664 -7.48 -5.32 -8.67
C SER A 664 -5.98 -5.33 -9.01
N PRO A 665 -5.43 -6.40 -9.57
CA PRO A 665 -4.01 -6.48 -9.89
C PRO A 665 -3.63 -5.63 -11.11
N VAL A 666 -4.55 -4.81 -11.59
CA VAL A 666 -4.39 -4.00 -12.80
C VAL A 666 -3.65 -2.71 -12.45
N HIS A 667 -2.48 -2.56 -13.03
CA HIS A 667 -1.74 -1.32 -13.06
C HIS A 667 -1.20 -1.07 -14.46
N ASN A 668 -0.87 0.17 -14.74
CA ASN A 668 -0.30 0.56 -16.00
C ASN A 668 0.96 1.40 -15.77
N THR A 669 1.90 1.34 -16.69
CA THR A 669 3.12 2.13 -16.66
C THR A 669 3.39 2.66 -18.05
N VAL A 670 3.56 3.98 -18.20
CA VAL A 670 3.85 4.59 -19.50
C VAL A 670 5.30 4.36 -19.85
N VAL A 671 5.57 3.21 -20.48
CA VAL A 671 6.90 2.84 -20.96
C VAL A 671 7.35 3.82 -22.04
N GLY A 672 8.58 4.32 -21.93
CA GLY A 672 9.16 5.29 -22.88
C GLY A 672 9.00 6.76 -22.49
N SER A 673 8.23 7.06 -21.42
CA SER A 673 8.28 8.39 -20.83
C SER A 673 9.69 8.72 -20.38
N LYS A 674 10.21 9.92 -20.74
CA LYS A 674 11.53 10.38 -20.28
C LYS A 674 11.62 10.51 -18.77
N ARG A 675 10.49 10.55 -18.06
CA ARG A 675 10.43 10.63 -16.61
C ARG A 675 10.46 9.26 -15.93
N LEU A 676 10.26 8.18 -16.71
CA LEU A 676 10.19 6.80 -16.23
C LEU A 676 11.03 5.87 -17.13
N LEU A 677 12.21 6.30 -17.58
CA LEU A 677 13.02 5.48 -18.50
C LEU A 677 13.59 4.24 -17.81
N LYS A 678 14.42 4.45 -16.80
CA LYS A 678 15.13 3.36 -16.10
C LYS A 678 14.90 3.36 -14.59
N ASN A 679 14.49 4.50 -14.03
CA ASN A 679 14.34 4.70 -12.59
C ASN A 679 13.20 3.89 -11.98
N ALA A 680 12.22 3.44 -12.78
CA ALA A 680 11.07 2.65 -12.35
C ALA A 680 10.84 1.42 -13.24
N ASN A 681 11.91 0.77 -13.69
CA ASN A 681 11.82 -0.42 -14.53
C ASN A 681 11.06 -1.58 -13.87
N TRP A 682 11.13 -1.69 -12.55
CA TRP A 682 10.38 -2.66 -11.76
C TRP A 682 8.85 -2.56 -11.99
N ALA A 683 8.33 -1.36 -12.21
CA ALA A 683 6.89 -1.11 -12.38
C ALA A 683 6.29 -1.66 -13.70
N ARG A 684 7.13 -2.22 -14.59
CA ARG A 684 6.68 -2.76 -15.89
C ARG A 684 6.08 -4.15 -15.81
N TYR A 685 6.30 -4.86 -14.71
CA TYR A 685 5.99 -6.29 -14.54
C TYR A 685 4.92 -6.47 -13.44
N ASN A 686 4.22 -7.59 -13.45
CA ASN A 686 3.41 -7.99 -12.30
C ASN A 686 4.27 -8.70 -11.25
N LEU A 687 5.22 -9.49 -11.73
CA LEU A 687 6.17 -10.26 -10.96
C LEU A 687 7.51 -10.27 -11.69
N ALA A 688 8.59 -10.14 -10.96
CA ALA A 688 9.92 -10.45 -11.44
C ALA A 688 10.64 -11.30 -10.40
N VAL A 689 11.51 -12.21 -10.83
CA VAL A 689 12.25 -13.08 -9.91
C VAL A 689 13.72 -13.06 -10.26
N SER A 690 14.55 -12.72 -9.30
CA SER A 690 16.01 -12.74 -9.41
C SER A 690 16.64 -13.61 -8.34
N LYS A 691 17.89 -14.00 -8.54
CA LYS A 691 18.71 -14.57 -7.49
C LYS A 691 18.92 -13.53 -6.40
N ARG A 692 18.86 -13.97 -5.15
CA ARG A 692 19.03 -13.08 -4.00
C ARG A 692 20.50 -12.69 -3.84
N LYS A 693 20.78 -11.38 -3.77
CA LYS A 693 22.13 -10.82 -3.53
C LYS A 693 22.05 -9.74 -2.46
N ASP A 694 23.02 -9.74 -1.52
CA ASP A 694 23.10 -8.72 -0.46
C ASP A 694 23.40 -7.32 -1.01
N VAL A 695 24.02 -7.24 -2.20
CA VAL A 695 24.30 -5.98 -2.91
C VAL A 695 23.10 -5.46 -3.70
N GLU A 696 22.01 -6.19 -3.76
CA GLU A 696 20.72 -5.81 -4.38
C GLU A 696 19.62 -5.74 -3.31
N PRO A 697 19.77 -4.91 -2.26
CA PRO A 697 18.87 -4.91 -1.12
C PRO A 697 17.47 -4.39 -1.47
N THR A 698 17.36 -3.53 -2.50
CA THR A 698 16.13 -2.85 -2.89
C THR A 698 16.01 -2.69 -4.39
N SER A 699 14.78 -2.73 -4.95
CA SER A 699 14.53 -2.54 -6.40
C SER A 699 14.69 -1.09 -6.86
N SER A 700 14.82 -0.15 -5.93
CA SER A 700 14.90 1.29 -6.18
C SER A 700 15.75 1.97 -5.11
N SER A 701 16.00 3.25 -5.24
CA SER A 701 16.63 4.09 -4.23
C SER A 701 15.89 5.41 -4.07
N MET A 702 16.08 6.10 -2.95
CA MET A 702 15.53 7.44 -2.74
C MET A 702 16.00 8.46 -3.79
N TRP A 703 17.06 8.18 -4.52
CA TRP A 703 17.63 9.07 -5.55
C TRP A 703 17.08 8.81 -6.94
N ASN A 704 16.45 7.65 -7.15
CA ASN A 704 15.99 7.20 -8.46
C ASN A 704 14.98 8.16 -9.09
N LEU A 705 14.10 8.79 -8.31
CA LEU A 705 13.12 9.77 -8.82
C LEU A 705 13.78 10.77 -9.76
N ASN A 706 14.90 11.37 -9.35
CA ASN A 706 15.56 12.47 -10.06
C ASN A 706 16.66 12.02 -11.03
N LEU A 707 16.71 10.73 -11.33
CA LEU A 707 17.72 10.13 -12.21
C LEU A 707 17.10 9.17 -13.23
N PRO A 708 16.01 9.52 -13.96
CA PRO A 708 15.36 8.57 -14.87
C PRO A 708 16.26 8.09 -16.01
N GLY A 709 17.25 8.87 -16.42
CA GLY A 709 18.20 8.49 -17.47
C GLY A 709 19.30 7.54 -16.99
N LYS A 710 19.79 7.75 -15.77
CA LYS A 710 20.89 6.97 -15.17
C LYS A 710 20.64 6.85 -13.65
N PRO A 711 19.76 5.96 -13.22
CA PRO A 711 19.39 5.80 -11.82
C PRO A 711 20.55 5.25 -10.98
N MET A 712 20.45 5.44 -9.65
CA MET A 712 21.37 4.82 -8.71
C MET A 712 21.16 3.31 -8.64
N VAL A 713 19.91 2.86 -8.70
CA VAL A 713 19.54 1.45 -8.82
C VAL A 713 18.78 1.25 -10.12
N ASP A 714 19.38 0.56 -11.07
CA ASP A 714 18.74 0.14 -12.32
C ASP A 714 18.26 -1.30 -12.18
N PHE A 715 16.98 -1.49 -11.94
CA PHE A 715 16.36 -2.78 -11.65
C PHE A 715 16.62 -3.85 -12.74
N HIS A 716 16.73 -3.45 -14.00
CA HIS A 716 17.01 -4.42 -15.07
C HIS A 716 18.41 -5.04 -14.98
N ARG A 717 19.35 -4.43 -14.22
CA ARG A 717 20.68 -4.99 -14.02
C ARG A 717 20.72 -6.15 -13.02
N PHE A 718 19.62 -6.38 -12.31
CA PHE A 718 19.48 -7.58 -11.45
C PHE A 718 19.31 -8.87 -12.27
N PHE A 719 18.89 -8.72 -13.54
CA PHE A 719 18.56 -9.83 -14.43
C PHE A 719 19.72 -9.99 -15.44
N ASP A 720 20.80 -10.54 -14.95
CA ASP A 720 22.05 -10.72 -15.71
C ASP A 720 22.21 -12.12 -16.35
N GLY A 721 21.18 -12.96 -16.20
CA GLY A 721 21.10 -14.28 -16.80
C GLY A 721 21.56 -15.42 -15.90
N GLU A 722 21.70 -15.19 -14.60
CA GLU A 722 22.02 -16.27 -13.65
C GLU A 722 20.92 -17.34 -13.61
N ASN A 723 21.34 -18.53 -13.20
CA ASN A 723 20.43 -19.65 -12.92
C ASN A 723 19.60 -19.35 -11.67
N ILE A 724 18.29 -19.64 -11.74
CA ILE A 724 17.33 -19.49 -10.62
C ILE A 724 16.64 -20.80 -10.26
N THR A 725 17.31 -21.93 -10.54
CA THR A 725 16.83 -23.27 -10.17
C THR A 725 17.52 -23.75 -8.92
N GLN A 726 16.78 -24.02 -7.87
CA GLN A 726 17.30 -24.43 -6.54
C GLN A 726 18.37 -23.45 -6.02
N GLU A 727 18.02 -22.18 -6.02
CA GLU A 727 18.82 -21.05 -5.56
C GLU A 727 18.05 -20.23 -4.53
N ASP A 728 18.74 -19.33 -3.83
CA ASP A 728 18.11 -18.33 -2.97
C ASP A 728 17.50 -17.23 -3.87
N LEU A 729 16.19 -17.09 -3.84
CA LEU A 729 15.42 -16.28 -4.80
C LEU A 729 14.66 -15.14 -4.12
N VAL A 730 14.51 -14.04 -4.85
CA VAL A 730 13.62 -12.93 -4.48
C VAL A 730 12.54 -12.74 -5.53
N ALA A 731 11.30 -12.69 -5.09
CA ALA A 731 10.17 -12.21 -5.89
C ALA A 731 9.98 -10.70 -5.67
N TRP A 732 9.94 -9.94 -6.76
CA TRP A 732 9.58 -8.53 -6.82
C TRP A 732 8.15 -8.45 -7.33
N VAL A 733 7.20 -8.27 -6.40
CA VAL A 733 5.76 -8.35 -6.69
C VAL A 733 5.18 -6.95 -6.76
N ASN A 734 4.44 -6.65 -7.82
CA ASN A 734 3.76 -5.38 -7.98
C ASN A 734 2.26 -5.52 -7.75
N VAL A 735 1.74 -4.60 -6.97
CA VAL A 735 0.31 -4.28 -6.88
C VAL A 735 0.09 -2.88 -7.43
N GLY A 736 -1.14 -2.54 -7.76
CA GLY A 736 -1.39 -1.21 -8.31
C GLY A 736 -2.86 -0.94 -8.61
N MET A 737 -3.10 0.29 -9.01
CA MET A 737 -4.44 0.82 -9.27
C MET A 737 -4.40 1.68 -10.53
N HIS A 738 -5.18 1.30 -11.52
CA HIS A 738 -5.46 2.14 -12.69
C HIS A 738 -6.69 2.98 -12.37
N HIS A 739 -6.50 4.25 -12.03
CA HIS A 739 -7.56 5.12 -11.52
C HIS A 739 -8.15 5.98 -12.63
N LEU A 740 -9.36 5.62 -13.05
CA LEU A 740 -10.22 6.45 -13.90
C LEU A 740 -11.01 7.40 -12.99
N PRO A 741 -10.70 8.69 -12.97
CA PRO A 741 -11.28 9.62 -12.00
C PRO A 741 -12.74 9.90 -12.26
N GLN A 742 -13.50 10.11 -11.21
CA GLN A 742 -14.92 10.40 -11.24
C GLN A 742 -15.29 11.44 -10.16
N THR A 743 -16.48 12.02 -10.28
CA THR A 743 -16.94 13.08 -9.36
C THR A 743 -16.98 12.62 -7.90
N GLU A 744 -17.26 11.35 -7.68
CA GLU A 744 -17.34 10.71 -6.36
C GLU A 744 -15.98 10.50 -5.68
N ASP A 745 -14.86 10.77 -6.36
CA ASP A 745 -13.52 10.79 -5.76
C ASP A 745 -13.23 12.10 -5.01
N ALA A 746 -14.16 13.02 -5.02
CA ALA A 746 -14.11 14.25 -4.23
C ALA A 746 -15.11 14.17 -3.03
N PRO A 747 -14.72 14.56 -1.80
CA PRO A 747 -13.42 15.12 -1.46
C PRO A 747 -12.27 14.12 -1.42
N ASN A 748 -12.53 12.82 -1.23
CA ASN A 748 -11.49 11.83 -1.08
C ASN A 748 -11.74 10.58 -1.94
N THR A 749 -10.67 10.03 -2.49
CA THR A 749 -10.66 8.69 -3.08
C THR A 749 -11.08 7.65 -2.04
N ARG A 750 -11.86 6.67 -2.46
CA ARG A 750 -12.42 5.65 -1.57
C ARG A 750 -11.58 4.37 -1.60
N THR A 751 -11.25 3.84 -0.44
CA THR A 751 -10.46 2.62 -0.31
C THR A 751 -11.09 1.39 -0.98
N ASN A 752 -12.43 1.31 -1.05
CA ASN A 752 -13.12 0.20 -1.72
C ASN A 752 -12.97 0.20 -3.26
N VAL A 753 -12.49 1.30 -3.83
CA VAL A 753 -12.20 1.44 -5.26
C VAL A 753 -10.69 1.34 -5.50
N ALA A 754 -9.90 2.01 -4.65
CA ALA A 754 -8.46 2.07 -4.76
C ALA A 754 -7.79 1.06 -3.80
N THR A 755 -7.94 -0.22 -4.08
CA THR A 755 -7.32 -1.33 -3.34
C THR A 755 -6.72 -2.33 -4.30
N SER A 756 -5.52 -2.82 -3.99
CA SER A 756 -4.84 -3.89 -4.72
C SER A 756 -4.10 -4.80 -3.74
N SER A 757 -4.02 -6.09 -4.06
CA SER A 757 -3.33 -7.06 -3.19
C SER A 757 -2.74 -8.23 -3.97
N PHE A 758 -1.88 -8.99 -3.31
CA PHE A 758 -1.47 -10.33 -3.72
C PHE A 758 -1.50 -11.27 -2.53
N PHE A 759 -1.62 -12.56 -2.82
CA PHE A 759 -1.59 -13.63 -1.84
C PHE A 759 -0.36 -14.50 -2.01
N LEU A 760 0.20 -14.93 -0.89
CA LEU A 760 1.17 -16.01 -0.78
C LEU A 760 0.43 -17.19 -0.13
N THR A 761 0.18 -18.23 -0.91
CA THR A 761 -0.64 -19.37 -0.43
C THR A 761 0.15 -20.67 -0.43
N PRO A 762 -0.02 -21.52 0.59
CA PRO A 762 0.58 -22.85 0.56
C PRO A 762 0.23 -23.61 -0.73
N LEU A 763 1.24 -24.17 -1.39
CA LEU A 763 1.10 -25.03 -2.55
C LEU A 763 1.74 -26.38 -2.24
N ASN A 764 0.92 -27.37 -1.88
CA ASN A 764 1.43 -28.66 -1.44
C ASN A 764 2.44 -28.56 -0.28
N TYR A 765 2.41 -27.44 0.45
CA TYR A 765 3.34 -27.19 1.54
C TYR A 765 3.07 -28.12 2.72
N PHE A 766 1.81 -28.37 3.00
CA PHE A 766 1.32 -29.30 4.01
C PHE A 766 0.80 -30.60 3.39
N ASP A 767 0.55 -31.60 4.23
CA ASP A 767 -0.06 -32.87 3.82
C ASP A 767 -1.58 -32.79 3.69
N ALA A 768 -2.20 -31.81 4.33
CA ALA A 768 -3.64 -31.52 4.32
C ALA A 768 -3.89 -30.05 4.70
N ASP A 769 -5.15 -29.64 4.69
CA ASP A 769 -5.56 -28.31 5.14
C ASP A 769 -5.36 -28.15 6.66
N VAL A 770 -4.39 -27.32 7.04
CA VAL A 770 -4.04 -27.06 8.44
C VAL A 770 -5.02 -26.12 9.15
N SER A 771 -5.92 -25.45 8.42
CA SER A 771 -6.98 -24.66 9.03
C SER A 771 -7.97 -25.52 9.83
N LEU A 772 -8.05 -26.82 9.49
CA LEU A 772 -8.90 -27.78 10.18
C LEU A 772 -8.40 -28.12 11.61
N ASP A 773 -7.16 -27.77 11.95
CA ASP A 773 -6.62 -27.92 13.31
C ASP A 773 -7.17 -26.84 14.26
N SER A 774 -7.95 -25.89 13.78
CA SER A 774 -8.58 -24.87 14.60
C SER A 774 -9.76 -25.42 15.37
N VAL A 775 -9.77 -25.16 16.69
CA VAL A 775 -10.94 -25.45 17.55
C VAL A 775 -12.09 -24.43 17.37
N ASN A 776 -11.87 -23.36 16.56
CA ASN A 776 -12.94 -22.42 16.20
C ASN A 776 -13.73 -22.95 14.98
N ALA A 777 -14.37 -24.07 15.18
CA ALA A 777 -15.04 -24.85 14.16
C ALA A 777 -16.40 -25.36 14.67
N VAL A 778 -17.20 -25.87 13.77
CA VAL A 778 -18.46 -26.55 14.08
C VAL A 778 -18.63 -27.78 13.18
N LEU A 779 -19.13 -28.85 13.76
CA LEU A 779 -19.60 -30.02 13.04
C LEU A 779 -21.04 -30.31 13.46
N LEU A 780 -21.95 -30.35 12.51
CA LEU A 780 -23.34 -30.76 12.68
C LEU A 780 -23.53 -32.13 12.04
N THR A 781 -23.92 -33.10 12.82
CA THR A 781 -24.12 -34.48 12.36
C THR A 781 -25.59 -34.87 12.48
N PRO A 782 -26.24 -35.35 11.40
CA PRO A 782 -27.61 -35.81 11.48
C PRO A 782 -27.71 -37.05 12.39
N PRO A 783 -28.84 -37.22 13.11
CA PRO A 783 -29.05 -38.32 14.00
C PRO A 783 -29.21 -39.65 13.22
N GLU A 784 -28.77 -40.76 13.79
CA GLU A 784 -29.01 -42.11 13.23
C GLU A 784 -30.48 -42.49 13.30
N ILE A 785 -31.20 -41.99 14.31
CA ILE A 785 -32.63 -42.28 14.55
C ILE A 785 -33.44 -41.12 14.03
N PRO A 786 -34.37 -41.33 13.08
CA PRO A 786 -35.25 -40.26 12.58
C PRO A 786 -36.00 -39.56 13.71
N GLY A 787 -35.96 -38.24 13.77
CA GLY A 787 -36.61 -37.42 14.77
C GLY A 787 -35.81 -37.17 16.07
N ALA A 788 -34.64 -37.79 16.20
CA ALA A 788 -33.70 -37.43 17.25
C ALA A 788 -33.02 -36.06 16.94
N PRO A 789 -32.52 -35.35 17.93
CA PRO A 789 -31.81 -34.11 17.71
C PRO A 789 -30.49 -34.33 16.96
N TYR A 790 -30.07 -33.35 16.16
CA TYR A 790 -28.73 -33.32 15.53
C TYR A 790 -27.65 -33.24 16.61
N ALA A 791 -26.56 -33.95 16.40
CA ALA A 791 -25.34 -33.75 17.18
C ALA A 791 -24.67 -32.46 16.72
N PHE A 792 -24.39 -31.58 17.65
CA PHE A 792 -23.71 -30.29 17.43
C PHE A 792 -22.41 -30.30 18.23
N ASP A 793 -21.30 -30.27 17.54
CA ASP A 793 -19.97 -30.17 18.13
C ASP A 793 -19.36 -28.82 17.79
N ASP A 794 -19.09 -28.00 18.77
CA ASP A 794 -18.42 -26.70 18.69
C ASP A 794 -16.97 -26.78 19.19
N TYR A 795 -16.43 -27.99 19.31
CA TYR A 795 -15.08 -28.27 19.81
C TYR A 795 -14.78 -27.65 21.19
N GLY A 796 -15.83 -27.40 21.98
CA GLY A 796 -15.74 -26.84 23.34
C GLY A 796 -15.44 -25.34 23.40
N VAL A 797 -15.51 -24.62 22.27
CA VAL A 797 -15.41 -23.15 22.27
C VAL A 797 -16.80 -22.53 22.42
N ALA A 798 -17.27 -22.48 23.64
CA ALA A 798 -18.58 -21.91 23.96
C ALA A 798 -18.62 -20.39 23.62
N PRO A 799 -19.77 -19.86 23.15
CA PRO A 799 -19.98 -18.44 23.02
C PRO A 799 -19.76 -17.73 24.37
N ALA A 800 -18.98 -16.66 24.34
CA ALA A 800 -18.77 -15.85 25.56
C ALA A 800 -19.74 -14.67 25.58
N HIS A 801 -20.21 -14.35 26.79
CA HIS A 801 -21.07 -13.20 27.07
C HIS A 801 -20.42 -12.35 28.13
N CYS A 802 -20.08 -11.11 27.81
CA CYS A 802 -19.52 -10.16 28.74
C CYS A 802 -19.80 -8.73 28.28
N VAL A 803 -19.70 -7.77 29.18
CA VAL A 803 -19.80 -6.34 28.86
C VAL A 803 -18.47 -5.86 28.36
N PRO A 804 -18.37 -5.40 27.10
CA PRO A 804 -17.13 -4.82 26.61
C PRO A 804 -16.75 -3.57 27.40
N PRO A 805 -15.44 -3.26 27.54
CA PRO A 805 -15.02 -2.04 28.20
C PRO A 805 -15.53 -0.82 27.40
N GLU A 806 -15.76 0.26 28.10
CA GLU A 806 -16.11 1.54 27.48
C GLU A 806 -15.02 1.93 26.50
N VAL A 807 -15.44 2.59 25.42
CA VAL A 807 -14.48 3.20 24.48
C VAL A 807 -13.86 4.39 25.19
N PRO A 808 -12.52 4.42 25.39
CA PRO A 808 -11.89 5.57 26.01
C PRO A 808 -12.07 6.81 25.13
N PRO A 809 -12.21 8.01 25.72
CA PRO A 809 -12.21 9.24 24.95
C PRO A 809 -10.91 9.32 24.13
N PHE A 810 -11.03 9.80 22.90
CA PHE A 810 -9.86 9.97 22.05
C PHE A 810 -9.05 11.16 22.54
N GLU A 811 -7.79 10.88 22.90
CA GLU A 811 -6.79 11.88 23.21
C GLU A 811 -5.66 11.80 22.18
N TYR A 812 -5.40 12.91 21.52
CA TYR A 812 -4.26 13.01 20.63
C TYR A 812 -3.06 13.57 21.38
N ALA A 813 -2.10 12.69 21.67
CA ALA A 813 -0.88 13.07 22.39
C ALA A 813 0.18 13.72 21.48
N GLY A 814 -0.03 13.71 20.16
CA GLY A 814 0.97 14.16 19.19
C GLY A 814 2.10 13.14 19.01
N LEU A 815 3.14 13.57 18.31
CA LEU A 815 4.37 12.82 18.13
C LEU A 815 5.40 13.23 19.19
N SER A 816 6.31 12.32 19.54
CA SER A 816 7.48 12.62 20.35
C SER A 816 8.64 13.02 19.44
N ALA A 817 9.12 14.25 19.58
CA ALA A 817 10.29 14.75 18.86
C ALA A 817 11.50 14.83 19.79
N PHE A 818 12.68 14.50 19.25
CA PHE A 818 13.96 14.52 19.97
C PHE A 818 14.95 15.32 19.15
N GLY A 819 15.64 16.26 19.79
CA GLY A 819 16.70 17.04 19.17
C GLY A 819 17.92 16.19 18.78
N LEU A 820 18.88 16.81 18.11
CA LEU A 820 20.16 16.18 17.74
C LEU A 820 21.01 15.78 18.96
N ASP A 821 20.72 16.36 20.12
CA ASP A 821 21.31 16.01 21.43
C ASP A 821 20.53 14.90 22.16
N GLY A 822 19.43 14.41 21.58
CA GLY A 822 18.53 13.43 22.17
C GLY A 822 17.58 13.97 23.22
N ALA A 823 17.59 15.28 23.48
CA ALA A 823 16.63 15.89 24.40
C ALA A 823 15.23 15.86 23.79
N ALA A 824 14.25 15.42 24.59
CA ALA A 824 12.86 15.44 24.16
C ALA A 824 12.39 16.89 23.98
N ALA A 825 11.86 17.21 22.82
CA ALA A 825 11.19 18.48 22.61
C ALA A 825 9.88 18.51 23.44
N PRO A 826 9.53 19.66 24.04
CA PRO A 826 8.25 19.77 24.70
C PRO A 826 7.12 19.48 23.70
N PRO A 827 6.07 18.73 24.08
CA PRO A 827 4.94 18.51 23.22
C PRO A 827 4.30 19.86 22.86
N ALA A 828 3.91 20.03 21.60
CA ALA A 828 3.18 21.21 21.18
C ALA A 828 1.91 21.35 22.03
N SER A 829 1.66 22.54 22.53
CA SER A 829 0.44 22.81 23.28
C SER A 829 -0.80 22.65 22.40
N ALA A 830 -1.93 22.31 22.96
CA ALA A 830 -3.19 22.23 22.21
C ALA A 830 -3.50 23.53 21.44
N GLU A 831 -3.14 24.68 22.02
CA GLU A 831 -3.29 25.98 21.37
C GLU A 831 -2.36 26.15 20.16
N GLU A 832 -1.11 25.73 20.25
CA GLU A 832 -0.17 25.77 19.13
C GLU A 832 -0.62 24.83 18.01
N MET A 833 -1.05 23.60 18.35
CA MET A 833 -1.60 22.66 17.38
C MET A 833 -2.86 23.20 16.69
N ARG A 834 -3.76 23.83 17.46
CA ARG A 834 -4.95 24.49 16.92
C ARG A 834 -4.59 25.63 15.99
N LYS A 835 -3.69 26.52 16.41
CA LYS A 835 -3.21 27.64 15.58
C LYS A 835 -2.55 27.14 14.29
N ALA A 836 -1.74 26.09 14.37
CA ALA A 836 -1.12 25.47 13.19
C ALA A 836 -2.20 24.87 12.25
N ALA A 837 -3.21 24.20 12.78
CA ALA A 837 -4.31 23.66 12.00
C ALA A 837 -5.16 24.75 11.37
N GLU A 838 -5.51 25.80 12.11
CA GLU A 838 -6.24 26.97 11.59
C GLU A 838 -5.46 27.69 10.50
N LEU A 839 -4.15 27.83 10.69
CA LEU A 839 -3.27 28.44 9.71
C LEU A 839 -3.16 27.59 8.45
N TYR A 840 -2.92 26.29 8.61
CA TYR A 840 -2.74 25.39 7.49
C TYR A 840 -4.03 25.19 6.66
N HIS A 841 -5.16 25.03 7.34
CA HIS A 841 -6.45 24.77 6.71
C HIS A 841 -7.32 26.00 6.51
N ARG A 842 -6.94 27.13 7.07
CA ARG A 842 -7.75 28.37 7.12
C ARG A 842 -9.16 28.16 7.66
N ILE A 843 -9.29 27.24 8.59
CA ILE A 843 -10.52 26.90 9.27
C ILE A 843 -10.46 27.48 10.68
N LYS A 844 -11.47 28.25 11.08
CA LYS A 844 -11.66 28.53 12.51
C LYS A 844 -12.22 27.27 13.18
N LEU A 845 -11.43 26.68 14.05
CA LEU A 845 -11.88 25.62 14.91
C LEU A 845 -12.58 26.25 16.13
N GLU A 846 -13.90 26.25 16.13
CA GLU A 846 -14.67 26.61 17.34
C GLU A 846 -14.51 25.43 18.32
N LEU A 847 -13.93 25.71 19.47
CA LEU A 847 -13.79 24.78 20.58
C LEU A 847 -15.10 24.66 21.35
#